data_2f7afd32586adeff2821ff191cb66da0
#
_entry.id   2f7afd32586adeff2821ff191cb66da0
#
_cell.length_a   1.000
_cell.length_b   1.000
_cell.length_c   1.000
_cell.angle_alpha   90.00
_cell.angle_beta   90.00
_cell.angle_gamma   90.00
#
_symmetry.space_group_name_H-M   'P 1'
#
loop_
_entity.id
_entity.type
_entity.pdbx_description
1 polymer ?
#
loop_
_entity_poly.entity_id
_entity_poly.type
_entity_poly.pdbx_seq_one_letter_code
_entity_poly.pdbx_strand_id
1 'polypeptide(L)'
;MRTTLKRGVGRGAAFGPEAAAAPGALAPVAIYQQPPAPPRSRSSLALRILGWAGLVLAVVAGGTAGGAYLYVHESVAAVAPKSVEVKRALKSLDVPLPGQPATALVIGYDRRASDGKDAPSRSDTLMLVRADPDGKTLSMLSFPRDLRVEIRCPGRAAWTDKINAAYSACGVRGSLETVRQLTGVPINYIVTINFRGFRQLVDRLGGVWMDVDRRYFNDHGGPTGYAKINLQPGYQRMNGTRALDFVRFRHTDSDVYRNARQQLFVRAFKDKIETSFSVTRLLQLVKVITSNVEVGQGGGKDVSAKTVASYGALAFSLPAGHVFQARIDGLEGFADLTTEQENIDRAVREFRNPDVESPRKATAVALGEKLKQRVPPPRETTVTVLNGNGVDGSASTANYLLSQRGYRMVLPPNGVPANAPSFGFFRTQVFFDPGTTGAKQAAGKLANLFGSADVKKLTPPIRALGNDAMVVTVVGQTFHGRLASAPVDQTPQRQEAAVVSGASAVTDLLRDHRREVDFPLMVPTKIEKSSWIDSEQPLRIYSIDRDKQHKAVRLTYRLGGRNEYWGLQMTDWEDAPVLSGRNFVRKIGGRRFELYYNGPRLHMVVLKTDGASYWVVNSLLDRLSNETMIAIAKSLRPLATLSKQA
;
A
#
# COMPACT_ATOMS: atom_id res chain seq x y z
N MET A 1 19.13 -9.94 -55.08
CA MET A 1 20.34 -10.55 -55.68
C MET A 1 20.08 -12.01 -55.97
N ARG A 2 20.13 -12.38 -57.26
CA ARG A 2 19.96 -13.74 -57.77
C ARG A 2 21.23 -14.55 -57.49
N THR A 3 21.12 -15.77 -57.04
CA THR A 3 22.20 -16.74 -57.14
C THR A 3 21.66 -18.06 -57.68
N THR A 4 22.26 -18.42 -58.76
CA THR A 4 22.00 -19.49 -59.73
C THR A 4 22.48 -20.86 -59.23
N LEU A 5 21.67 -21.87 -59.61
CA LEU A 5 22.05 -23.29 -59.60
C LEU A 5 23.23 -23.58 -60.49
N LYS A 6 24.19 -24.40 -60.08
CA LYS A 6 25.15 -25.10 -60.90
C LYS A 6 24.84 -26.60 -60.94
N ARG A 7 24.49 -27.09 -62.16
CA ARG A 7 24.50 -28.49 -62.59
C ARG A 7 25.95 -28.94 -62.84
N GLY A 8 26.35 -30.05 -62.29
CA GLY A 8 27.58 -30.74 -62.64
C GLY A 8 27.24 -31.97 -63.50
N VAL A 9 27.69 -31.93 -64.70
CA VAL A 9 27.69 -33.07 -65.67
C VAL A 9 29.07 -33.73 -65.53
N GLY A 10 29.10 -35.04 -65.38
CA GLY A 10 30.33 -35.89 -65.51
C GLY A 10 30.19 -36.94 -66.60
N ARG A 11 31.04 -36.80 -67.56
CA ARG A 11 31.24 -37.67 -68.74
C ARG A 11 32.19 -38.83 -68.44
N GLY A 12 32.08 -39.91 -69.23
CA GLY A 12 33.15 -40.87 -69.57
C GLY A 12 32.56 -42.20 -69.97
N ALA A 13 32.39 -42.54 -71.28
CA ALA A 13 33.30 -43.12 -72.23
C ALA A 13 33.92 -44.47 -71.77
N ALA A 14 33.96 -45.61 -72.54
CA ALA A 14 33.98 -45.86 -73.94
C ALA A 14 33.96 -47.38 -74.24
N PHE A 15 33.42 -47.75 -75.39
CA PHE A 15 33.79 -48.78 -76.35
C PHE A 15 33.99 -50.26 -76.03
N GLY A 16 33.27 -51.11 -76.53
CA GLY A 16 33.05 -52.00 -77.62
C GLY A 16 33.84 -53.34 -77.58
N PRO A 17 33.71 -54.38 -78.46
CA PRO A 17 32.71 -54.59 -79.48
C PRO A 17 32.06 -56.00 -79.50
N GLU A 18 31.01 -56.14 -80.28
CA GLU A 18 30.47 -57.27 -81.05
C GLU A 18 30.82 -58.72 -80.75
N ALA A 19 29.80 -59.51 -80.51
CA ALA A 19 29.65 -60.87 -81.10
C ALA A 19 28.16 -61.25 -81.21
N ALA A 20 27.85 -61.82 -82.39
CA ALA A 20 26.53 -62.05 -83.00
C ALA A 20 25.70 -63.19 -82.38
N ALA A 21 24.40 -62.96 -82.43
CA ALA A 21 23.29 -63.85 -82.84
C ALA A 21 23.09 -65.23 -82.23
N ALA A 22 21.91 -65.41 -81.60
CA ALA A 22 20.89 -66.42 -82.03
C ALA A 22 19.57 -66.14 -81.26
N PRO A 23 18.41 -66.44 -81.90
CA PRO A 23 17.12 -65.98 -81.45
C PRO A 23 16.42 -66.96 -80.48
N GLY A 24 15.68 -66.48 -79.54
CA GLY A 24 14.60 -67.21 -78.92
C GLY A 24 14.74 -67.59 -77.47
N ALA A 25 14.56 -66.61 -76.56
CA ALA A 25 13.95 -66.85 -75.27
C ALA A 25 13.50 -65.50 -74.69
N LEU A 26 12.24 -65.34 -74.49
CA LEU A 26 11.68 -64.22 -73.80
C LEU A 26 12.19 -64.23 -72.33
N ALA A 27 12.96 -63.25 -71.97
CA ALA A 27 13.38 -63.04 -70.60
C ALA A 27 12.15 -62.67 -69.76
N PRO A 28 12.03 -63.18 -68.52
CA PRO A 28 10.94 -62.80 -67.61
C PRO A 28 11.09 -61.33 -67.22
N VAL A 29 10.05 -60.58 -67.46
CA VAL A 29 9.91 -59.20 -67.03
C VAL A 29 9.87 -59.21 -65.48
N ALA A 30 10.95 -58.81 -64.84
CA ALA A 30 10.97 -58.55 -63.36
C ALA A 30 10.10 -57.37 -63.12
N ILE A 31 8.90 -57.58 -62.61
CA ILE A 31 8.03 -56.52 -62.09
C ILE A 31 8.65 -56.09 -60.77
N TYR A 32 9.38 -54.97 -60.82
CA TYR A 32 9.80 -54.29 -59.62
C TYR A 32 8.57 -53.77 -58.91
N GLN A 33 8.04 -54.49 -57.94
CA GLN A 33 7.06 -53.93 -56.97
C GLN A 33 7.84 -52.99 -56.03
N GLN A 34 7.57 -51.71 -56.17
CA GLN A 34 8.03 -50.76 -55.17
C GLN A 34 7.44 -51.14 -53.81
N PRO A 35 8.26 -51.21 -52.72
CA PRO A 35 7.72 -51.49 -51.41
C PRO A 35 6.71 -50.41 -51.05
N PRO A 36 5.60 -50.75 -50.40
CA PRO A 36 4.61 -49.81 -50.04
C PRO A 36 5.26 -48.72 -49.10
N ALA A 37 5.02 -47.47 -49.45
CA ALA A 37 5.49 -46.35 -48.66
C ALA A 37 5.03 -46.54 -47.18
N PRO A 38 5.91 -46.38 -46.20
CA PRO A 38 5.54 -46.56 -44.79
C PRO A 38 4.37 -45.62 -44.44
N PRO A 39 3.40 -46.08 -43.67
CA PRO A 39 2.25 -45.26 -43.31
C PRO A 39 2.74 -43.99 -42.61
N ARG A 40 2.44 -42.83 -43.15
CA ARG A 40 2.73 -41.52 -42.53
C ARG A 40 2.04 -41.50 -41.19
N SER A 41 2.80 -41.62 -40.12
CA SER A 41 2.24 -41.60 -38.78
C SER A 41 1.54 -40.24 -38.55
N ARG A 42 0.25 -40.27 -38.27
CA ARG A 42 -0.53 -39.06 -37.92
C ARG A 42 0.07 -38.31 -36.72
N SER A 43 0.90 -38.98 -35.90
CA SER A 43 1.65 -38.39 -34.79
C SER A 43 2.69 -37.37 -35.21
N SER A 44 3.34 -37.52 -36.38
CA SER A 44 4.32 -36.54 -36.85
C SER A 44 3.68 -35.23 -37.33
N LEU A 45 2.45 -35.28 -37.84
CA LEU A 45 1.69 -34.09 -38.26
C LEU A 45 1.19 -33.33 -37.00
N ALA A 46 0.65 -34.04 -36.00
CA ALA A 46 0.22 -33.47 -34.75
C ALA A 46 1.39 -32.81 -33.98
N LEU A 47 2.55 -33.44 -33.90
CA LEU A 47 3.76 -32.88 -33.29
C LEU A 47 4.27 -31.63 -34.05
N ARG A 48 4.17 -31.59 -35.38
CA ARG A 48 4.52 -30.39 -36.15
C ARG A 48 3.52 -29.25 -35.91
N ILE A 49 2.22 -29.53 -35.86
CA ILE A 49 1.19 -28.52 -35.53
C ILE A 49 1.38 -27.99 -34.11
N LEU A 50 1.62 -28.87 -33.12
CA LEU A 50 1.93 -28.47 -31.76
C LEU A 50 3.23 -27.65 -31.66
N GLY A 51 4.26 -28.02 -32.40
CA GLY A 51 5.51 -27.28 -32.51
C GLY A 51 5.32 -25.86 -33.07
N TRP A 52 4.55 -25.75 -34.18
CA TRP A 52 4.20 -24.42 -34.72
C TRP A 52 3.29 -23.61 -33.81
N ALA A 53 2.30 -24.25 -33.19
CA ALA A 53 1.44 -23.57 -32.18
C ALA A 53 2.25 -23.08 -30.98
N GLY A 54 3.19 -23.90 -30.50
CA GLY A 54 4.14 -23.51 -29.44
C GLY A 54 5.05 -22.35 -29.85
N LEU A 55 5.57 -22.38 -31.09
CA LEU A 55 6.39 -21.30 -31.65
C LEU A 55 5.59 -19.97 -31.75
N VAL A 56 4.37 -20.05 -32.28
CA VAL A 56 3.48 -18.87 -32.41
C VAL A 56 3.14 -18.33 -31.04
N LEU A 57 2.81 -19.18 -30.04
CA LEU A 57 2.58 -18.78 -28.68
C LEU A 57 3.83 -18.11 -28.04
N ALA A 58 5.01 -18.66 -28.25
CA ALA A 58 6.26 -18.09 -27.78
C ALA A 58 6.57 -16.73 -28.42
N VAL A 59 6.33 -16.58 -29.75
CA VAL A 59 6.50 -15.29 -30.45
C VAL A 59 5.47 -14.27 -30.01
N VAL A 60 4.21 -14.66 -29.80
CA VAL A 60 3.16 -13.77 -29.28
C VAL A 60 3.46 -13.38 -27.83
N ALA A 61 3.85 -14.33 -26.99
CA ALA A 61 4.22 -14.06 -25.60
C ALA A 61 5.48 -13.19 -25.52
N GLY A 62 6.51 -13.47 -26.31
CA GLY A 62 7.74 -12.67 -26.40
C GLY A 62 7.50 -11.27 -26.97
N GLY A 63 6.67 -11.16 -28.02
CA GLY A 63 6.29 -9.89 -28.63
C GLY A 63 5.45 -9.02 -27.70
N THR A 64 4.48 -9.61 -26.98
CA THR A 64 3.66 -8.88 -26.00
C THR A 64 4.47 -8.48 -24.76
N ALA A 65 5.33 -9.37 -24.27
CA ALA A 65 6.22 -9.07 -23.14
C ALA A 65 7.26 -7.99 -23.51
N GLY A 66 7.86 -8.12 -24.70
CA GLY A 66 8.82 -7.13 -25.22
C GLY A 66 8.16 -5.77 -25.49
N GLY A 67 6.98 -5.76 -26.11
CA GLY A 67 6.20 -4.55 -26.35
C GLY A 67 5.77 -3.87 -25.05
N ALA A 68 5.31 -4.65 -24.06
CA ALA A 68 4.98 -4.13 -22.73
C ALA A 68 6.22 -3.58 -22.01
N TYR A 69 7.36 -4.27 -22.09
CA TYR A 69 8.62 -3.80 -21.53
C TYR A 69 9.08 -2.49 -22.17
N LEU A 70 9.10 -2.38 -23.49
CA LEU A 70 9.49 -1.17 -24.21
C LEU A 70 8.55 0.00 -23.89
N TYR A 71 7.25 -0.25 -23.84
CA TYR A 71 6.26 0.77 -23.47
C TYR A 71 6.45 1.26 -22.03
N VAL A 72 6.67 0.35 -21.08
CA VAL A 72 6.94 0.72 -19.68
C VAL A 72 8.27 1.46 -19.60
N HIS A 73 9.30 1.03 -20.31
CA HIS A 73 10.61 1.68 -20.33
C HIS A 73 10.54 3.12 -20.87
N GLU A 74 9.86 3.33 -22.01
CA GLU A 74 9.65 4.64 -22.60
C GLU A 74 8.77 5.54 -21.69
N SER A 75 7.72 4.96 -21.11
CA SER A 75 6.84 5.66 -20.18
C SER A 75 7.57 6.09 -18.91
N VAL A 76 8.45 5.25 -18.37
CA VAL A 76 9.24 5.57 -17.17
C VAL A 76 10.29 6.64 -17.46
N ALA A 77 10.89 6.66 -18.63
CA ALA A 77 11.78 7.75 -19.04
C ALA A 77 11.06 9.12 -19.05
N ALA A 78 9.74 9.13 -19.25
CA ALA A 78 8.95 10.36 -19.20
C ALA A 78 8.68 10.89 -17.78
N VAL A 79 8.89 10.08 -16.72
CA VAL A 79 8.79 10.48 -15.30
C VAL A 79 10.06 11.17 -14.81
N ALA A 80 11.15 11.04 -15.57
CA ALA A 80 12.43 11.65 -15.22
C ALA A 80 12.26 13.15 -14.93
N PRO A 81 12.93 13.69 -13.92
CA PRO A 81 12.79 15.08 -13.52
C PRO A 81 13.11 16.03 -14.68
N LYS A 82 12.15 16.86 -15.01
CA LYS A 82 12.30 17.90 -16.03
C LYS A 82 12.74 19.22 -15.40
N SER A 83 12.29 19.50 -14.18
CA SER A 83 12.60 20.72 -13.46
C SER A 83 14.05 20.74 -12.96
N VAL A 84 14.70 21.88 -13.09
CA VAL A 84 16.06 22.10 -12.58
C VAL A 84 16.11 21.95 -11.06
N GLU A 85 15.04 22.33 -10.36
CA GLU A 85 14.92 22.24 -8.92
C GLU A 85 14.93 20.80 -8.42
N VAL A 86 14.12 19.93 -9.05
CA VAL A 86 14.13 18.50 -8.71
C VAL A 86 15.50 17.90 -9.02
N LYS A 87 16.09 18.18 -10.20
CA LYS A 87 17.43 17.69 -10.55
C LYS A 87 18.50 18.09 -9.54
N ARG A 88 18.42 19.31 -8.99
CA ARG A 88 19.36 19.76 -7.93
C ARG A 88 19.15 19.00 -6.63
N ALA A 89 17.90 18.66 -6.29
CA ALA A 89 17.56 17.91 -5.08
C ALA A 89 18.03 16.45 -5.13
N LEU A 90 18.16 15.83 -6.33
CA LEU A 90 18.59 14.43 -6.48
C LEU A 90 19.95 14.14 -5.83
N LYS A 91 20.85 15.11 -5.84
CA LYS A 91 22.20 14.95 -5.25
C LYS A 91 22.16 14.80 -3.72
N SER A 92 21.08 15.25 -3.10
CA SER A 92 20.88 15.17 -1.64
C SER A 92 20.08 13.94 -1.21
N LEU A 93 19.58 13.14 -2.14
CA LEU A 93 18.82 11.93 -1.84
C LEU A 93 19.71 10.75 -1.49
N ASP A 94 19.22 9.92 -0.57
CA ASP A 94 19.85 8.64 -0.25
C ASP A 94 19.63 7.63 -1.39
N VAL A 95 20.66 6.83 -1.67
CA VAL A 95 20.56 5.82 -2.75
C VAL A 95 19.63 4.68 -2.32
N PRO A 96 18.58 4.38 -3.10
CA PRO A 96 17.73 3.24 -2.79
C PRO A 96 18.46 1.92 -3.08
N LEU A 97 18.37 0.97 -2.15
CA LEU A 97 18.92 -0.37 -2.32
C LEU A 97 17.81 -1.34 -2.80
N PRO A 98 18.10 -2.21 -3.78
CA PRO A 98 17.12 -3.18 -4.27
C PRO A 98 16.60 -4.09 -3.15
N GLY A 99 15.29 -4.26 -3.07
CA GLY A 99 14.63 -5.11 -2.07
C GLY A 99 14.66 -4.57 -0.64
N GLN A 100 15.23 -3.39 -0.40
CA GLN A 100 15.23 -2.74 0.90
C GLN A 100 14.06 -1.74 1.02
N PRO A 101 13.63 -1.44 2.23
CA PRO A 101 12.64 -0.39 2.45
C PRO A 101 13.12 0.95 1.90
N ALA A 102 12.25 1.64 1.17
CA ALA A 102 12.57 2.94 0.60
C ALA A 102 11.49 3.97 0.91
N THR A 103 11.92 5.22 1.07
CA THR A 103 11.06 6.34 1.43
C THR A 103 11.03 7.37 0.32
N ALA A 104 9.83 7.79 -0.06
CA ALA A 104 9.57 8.89 -0.98
C ALA A 104 9.04 10.11 -0.23
N LEU A 105 9.56 11.30 -0.56
CA LEU A 105 8.95 12.57 -0.18
C LEU A 105 7.99 12.99 -1.28
N VAL A 106 6.70 13.04 -0.97
CA VAL A 106 5.64 13.46 -1.88
C VAL A 106 5.32 14.92 -1.63
N ILE A 107 5.43 15.74 -2.66
CA ILE A 107 5.18 17.18 -2.63
C ILE A 107 4.06 17.51 -3.61
N GLY A 108 2.89 17.90 -3.09
CA GLY A 108 1.81 18.46 -3.89
C GLY A 108 1.89 19.98 -3.90
N TYR A 109 1.93 20.59 -5.08
CA TYR A 109 2.04 22.04 -5.20
C TYR A 109 1.01 22.63 -6.16
N ASP A 110 0.58 23.84 -5.85
CA ASP A 110 -0.32 24.62 -6.70
C ASP A 110 0.52 25.59 -7.54
N ARG A 111 0.55 25.36 -8.84
CA ARG A 111 1.03 26.32 -9.81
C ARG A 111 -0.15 26.71 -10.69
N ARG A 112 -0.63 27.93 -10.54
CA ARG A 112 -1.71 28.44 -11.36
C ARG A 112 -1.19 28.77 -12.77
N ALA A 113 -2.03 28.62 -13.78
CA ALA A 113 -1.67 28.99 -15.14
C ALA A 113 -1.37 30.51 -15.29
N SER A 114 -1.91 31.32 -14.36
CA SER A 114 -1.68 32.78 -14.26
C SER A 114 -0.35 33.10 -13.56
N ASP A 115 0.28 32.16 -12.88
CA ASP A 115 1.52 32.43 -12.15
C ASP A 115 2.67 32.50 -13.14
N GLY A 116 3.49 33.55 -13.08
CA GLY A 116 4.71 33.65 -13.86
C GLY A 116 5.61 32.44 -13.64
N LYS A 117 6.53 32.18 -14.58
CA LYS A 117 7.42 31.00 -14.49
C LYS A 117 8.23 30.97 -13.19
N ASP A 118 8.46 32.11 -12.56
CA ASP A 118 9.28 32.30 -11.36
C ASP A 118 8.44 32.65 -10.11
N ALA A 119 7.10 32.62 -10.20
CA ALA A 119 6.24 32.89 -9.05
C ALA A 119 6.44 31.82 -7.95
N PRO A 120 6.61 32.23 -6.68
CA PRO A 120 6.80 31.30 -5.57
C PRO A 120 5.53 30.48 -5.38
N SER A 121 5.61 29.19 -5.68
CA SER A 121 4.55 28.22 -5.44
C SER A 121 4.62 27.75 -3.98
N ARG A 122 3.48 27.43 -3.38
CA ARG A 122 3.42 26.84 -2.03
C ARG A 122 3.11 25.37 -2.12
N SER A 123 3.75 24.56 -1.27
CA SER A 123 3.35 23.17 -1.13
C SER A 123 2.10 23.09 -0.27
N ASP A 124 1.05 22.47 -0.81
CA ASP A 124 -0.19 22.18 -0.07
C ASP A 124 -0.19 20.78 0.53
N THR A 125 0.71 19.92 0.07
CA THR A 125 0.87 18.54 0.57
C THR A 125 2.35 18.26 0.77
N LEU A 126 2.70 17.79 1.95
CA LEU A 126 4.03 17.32 2.30
C LEU A 126 3.87 16.00 3.07
N MET A 127 4.32 14.90 2.47
CA MET A 127 4.09 13.57 3.02
C MET A 127 5.27 12.65 2.73
N LEU A 128 5.70 11.89 3.72
CA LEU A 128 6.58 10.74 3.53
C LEU A 128 5.73 9.50 3.25
N VAL A 129 6.14 8.72 2.25
CA VAL A 129 5.57 7.41 1.92
C VAL A 129 6.71 6.40 1.92
N ARG A 130 6.61 5.37 2.77
CA ARG A 130 7.59 4.31 2.88
C ARG A 130 7.00 3.00 2.40
N ALA A 131 7.66 2.39 1.45
CA ALA A 131 7.39 1.04 0.99
C ALA A 131 8.39 0.08 1.61
N ASP A 132 7.91 -0.96 2.27
CA ASP A 132 8.72 -2.02 2.86
C ASP A 132 8.36 -3.36 2.21
N PRO A 133 9.20 -3.87 1.27
CA PRO A 133 8.93 -5.13 0.57
C PRO A 133 8.95 -6.34 1.49
N ASP A 134 9.82 -6.34 2.52
CA ASP A 134 9.97 -7.48 3.42
C ASP A 134 8.84 -7.54 4.46
N GLY A 135 8.50 -6.38 5.04
CA GLY A 135 7.36 -6.23 5.94
C GLY A 135 6.02 -6.29 5.23
N LYS A 136 6.02 -6.22 3.89
CA LYS A 136 4.82 -6.06 3.06
C LYS A 136 3.94 -4.94 3.62
N THR A 137 4.52 -3.78 3.87
CA THR A 137 3.82 -2.63 4.41
C THR A 137 4.04 -1.38 3.57
N LEU A 138 3.02 -0.54 3.55
CA LEU A 138 3.09 0.84 3.06
C LEU A 138 2.74 1.75 4.23
N SER A 139 3.65 2.65 4.57
CA SER A 139 3.45 3.62 5.66
C SER A 139 3.42 5.03 5.11
N MET A 140 2.59 5.89 5.70
CA MET A 140 2.46 7.29 5.34
C MET A 140 2.61 8.16 6.60
N LEU A 141 3.34 9.28 6.47
CA LEU A 141 3.45 10.32 7.50
C LEU A 141 3.27 11.68 6.83
N SER A 142 2.17 12.36 7.12
CA SER A 142 1.86 13.69 6.59
C SER A 142 2.25 14.77 7.57
N PHE A 143 2.79 15.87 7.05
CA PHE A 143 3.12 17.06 7.83
C PHE A 143 2.06 18.13 7.58
N PRO A 144 1.41 18.67 8.62
CA PRO A 144 0.56 19.85 8.48
C PRO A 144 1.38 20.99 7.90
N ARG A 145 0.89 21.67 6.86
CA ARG A 145 1.65 22.74 6.19
C ARG A 145 1.92 23.93 7.11
N ASP A 146 1.05 24.12 8.11
CA ASP A 146 1.15 25.20 9.09
C ASP A 146 1.94 24.78 10.35
N LEU A 147 2.60 23.59 10.35
CA LEU A 147 3.47 23.12 11.41
C LEU A 147 4.73 24.00 11.48
N ARG A 148 4.97 24.64 12.62
CA ARG A 148 6.16 25.45 12.85
C ARG A 148 7.36 24.56 13.13
N VAL A 149 8.39 24.71 12.32
CA VAL A 149 9.62 23.93 12.37
C VAL A 149 10.80 24.81 12.01
N GLU A 150 12.00 24.33 12.30
CA GLU A 150 13.22 24.93 11.79
C GLU A 150 13.35 24.63 10.28
N ILE A 151 13.32 25.70 9.47
CA ILE A 151 13.49 25.61 8.03
C ILE A 151 14.96 25.53 7.68
N ARG A 152 15.32 24.57 6.85
CA ARG A 152 16.67 24.35 6.35
C ARG A 152 16.75 24.58 4.84
N CYS A 153 17.52 25.57 4.45
CA CYS A 153 17.79 25.89 3.06
C CYS A 153 19.29 25.86 2.78
N PRO A 154 19.74 25.23 1.70
CA PRO A 154 21.16 25.21 1.36
C PRO A 154 21.73 26.62 1.17
N GLY A 155 22.82 26.89 1.88
CA GLY A 155 23.52 28.18 1.81
C GLY A 155 22.83 29.34 2.55
N ARG A 156 21.82 29.06 3.39
CA ARG A 156 21.14 30.06 4.24
C ARG A 156 21.18 29.63 5.69
N ALA A 157 21.19 30.60 6.61
CA ALA A 157 20.97 30.33 8.02
C ALA A 157 19.58 29.73 8.24
N ALA A 158 19.46 28.85 9.22
CA ALA A 158 18.17 28.26 9.60
C ALA A 158 17.29 29.32 10.27
N TRP A 159 15.98 29.20 10.09
CA TRP A 159 14.98 30.05 10.76
C TRP A 159 13.72 29.24 11.07
N THR A 160 12.93 29.70 12.01
CA THR A 160 11.67 29.03 12.37
C THR A 160 10.50 29.62 11.60
N ASP A 161 9.78 28.77 10.86
CA ASP A 161 8.58 29.15 10.13
C ASP A 161 7.66 27.93 9.92
N LYS A 162 6.53 28.10 9.23
CA LYS A 162 5.68 27.03 8.77
C LYS A 162 6.43 26.11 7.80
N ILE A 163 6.26 24.81 7.91
CA ILE A 163 7.01 23.83 7.10
C ILE A 163 6.85 24.06 5.58
N ASN A 164 5.69 24.59 5.13
CA ASN A 164 5.47 24.92 3.72
C ASN A 164 6.32 26.10 3.22
N ALA A 165 6.86 26.94 4.11
CA ALA A 165 7.79 28.01 3.76
C ALA A 165 9.11 27.46 3.19
N ALA A 166 9.50 26.25 3.56
CA ALA A 166 10.67 25.59 2.98
C ALA A 166 10.58 25.45 1.45
N TYR A 167 9.38 25.12 0.94
CA TYR A 167 9.14 25.03 -0.50
C TYR A 167 9.14 26.40 -1.17
N SER A 168 8.46 27.38 -0.58
CA SER A 168 8.38 28.74 -1.13
C SER A 168 9.72 29.45 -1.19
N ALA A 169 10.57 29.21 -0.18
CA ALA A 169 11.87 29.88 -0.07
C ALA A 169 12.99 29.17 -0.86
N CYS A 170 12.96 27.85 -0.94
CA CYS A 170 14.09 27.04 -1.46
C CYS A 170 13.65 25.85 -2.31
N GLY A 171 12.38 25.82 -2.75
CA GLY A 171 11.86 24.79 -3.63
C GLY A 171 11.88 23.40 -3.02
N VAL A 172 11.98 22.42 -3.90
CA VAL A 172 12.01 20.97 -3.53
C VAL A 172 13.15 20.65 -2.56
N ARG A 173 14.33 21.26 -2.77
CA ARG A 173 15.51 21.00 -1.94
C ARG A 173 15.34 21.52 -0.51
N GLY A 174 14.72 22.68 -0.32
CA GLY A 174 14.39 23.21 1.00
C GLY A 174 13.44 22.28 1.75
N SER A 175 12.37 21.81 1.10
CA SER A 175 11.45 20.84 1.70
C SER A 175 12.16 19.53 2.07
N LEU A 176 13.05 19.03 1.20
CA LEU A 176 13.81 17.80 1.45
C LEU A 176 14.71 17.93 2.70
N GLU A 177 15.53 18.99 2.78
CA GLU A 177 16.46 19.20 3.88
C GLU A 177 15.71 19.45 5.21
N THR A 178 14.63 20.23 5.16
CA THR A 178 13.77 20.49 6.33
C THR A 178 13.14 19.20 6.87
N VAL A 179 12.53 18.38 6.00
CA VAL A 179 11.90 17.12 6.43
C VAL A 179 12.94 16.12 6.92
N ARG A 180 14.10 16.04 6.27
CA ARG A 180 15.20 15.17 6.70
C ARG A 180 15.71 15.57 8.08
N GLN A 181 15.95 16.86 8.32
CA GLN A 181 16.38 17.38 9.62
C GLN A 181 15.34 17.10 10.72
N LEU A 182 14.07 17.35 10.41
CA LEU A 182 12.96 17.16 11.36
C LEU A 182 12.77 15.69 11.78
N THR A 183 12.99 14.76 10.86
CA THR A 183 12.60 13.35 11.05
C THR A 183 13.77 12.38 11.20
N GLY A 184 14.96 12.74 10.74
CA GLY A 184 16.10 11.82 10.62
C GLY A 184 15.85 10.63 9.67
N VAL A 185 14.80 10.68 8.83
CA VAL A 185 14.45 9.60 7.90
C VAL A 185 15.26 9.74 6.61
N PRO A 186 15.96 8.68 6.16
CA PRO A 186 16.58 8.67 4.83
C PRO A 186 15.49 8.73 3.76
N ILE A 187 15.69 9.64 2.79
CA ILE A 187 14.73 9.87 1.69
C ILE A 187 15.39 9.48 0.38
N ASN A 188 14.82 8.46 -0.27
CA ASN A 188 15.37 7.84 -1.49
C ASN A 188 14.78 8.39 -2.77
N TYR A 189 13.52 8.88 -2.69
CA TYR A 189 12.77 9.38 -3.84
C TYR A 189 12.11 10.71 -3.52
N ILE A 190 11.97 11.54 -4.54
CA ILE A 190 11.08 12.70 -4.53
C ILE A 190 9.99 12.48 -5.57
N VAL A 191 8.76 12.74 -5.20
CA VAL A 191 7.60 12.70 -6.08
C VAL A 191 6.92 14.06 -6.03
N THR A 192 6.87 14.78 -7.15
CA THR A 192 6.15 16.05 -7.23
C THR A 192 4.94 15.91 -8.13
N ILE A 193 3.80 16.42 -7.67
CA ILE A 193 2.53 16.41 -8.41
C ILE A 193 1.85 17.77 -8.38
N ASN A 194 1.44 18.27 -9.54
CA ASN A 194 0.62 19.48 -9.62
C ASN A 194 -0.87 19.13 -9.69
N PHE A 195 -1.73 20.11 -9.41
CA PHE A 195 -3.18 19.91 -9.36
C PHE A 195 -3.81 19.50 -10.70
N ARG A 196 -3.26 19.95 -11.82
CA ARG A 196 -3.72 19.53 -13.13
C ARG A 196 -3.47 18.05 -13.36
N GLY A 197 -2.26 17.60 -13.02
CA GLY A 197 -1.87 16.20 -13.10
C GLY A 197 -2.70 15.30 -12.19
N PHE A 198 -2.96 15.74 -10.96
CA PHE A 198 -3.83 15.05 -10.04
C PHE A 198 -5.24 14.81 -10.63
N ARG A 199 -5.87 15.87 -11.17
CA ARG A 199 -7.20 15.74 -11.79
C ARG A 199 -7.20 14.77 -12.96
N GLN A 200 -6.24 14.91 -13.87
CA GLN A 200 -6.12 14.04 -15.04
C GLN A 200 -5.89 12.58 -14.65
N LEU A 201 -5.08 12.33 -13.62
CA LEU A 201 -4.83 10.99 -13.10
C LEU A 201 -6.14 10.34 -12.60
N VAL A 202 -6.89 11.04 -11.76
CA VAL A 202 -8.17 10.54 -11.22
C VAL A 202 -9.20 10.33 -12.33
N ASP A 203 -9.33 11.25 -13.27
CA ASP A 203 -10.29 11.15 -14.38
C ASP A 203 -9.99 9.96 -15.30
N ARG A 204 -8.73 9.71 -15.61
CA ARG A 204 -8.34 8.57 -16.45
C ARG A 204 -8.47 7.21 -15.76
N LEU A 205 -8.43 7.18 -14.42
CA LEU A 205 -8.83 6.00 -13.65
C LEU A 205 -10.35 5.75 -13.67
N GLY A 206 -11.11 6.66 -14.26
CA GLY A 206 -12.56 6.63 -14.22
C GLY A 206 -13.15 7.06 -12.88
N GLY A 207 -12.37 7.81 -12.08
CA GLY A 207 -12.75 8.28 -10.75
C GLY A 207 -12.32 7.34 -9.63
N VAL A 208 -12.36 7.87 -8.40
CA VAL A 208 -12.00 7.17 -7.16
C VAL A 208 -13.22 7.14 -6.24
N TRP A 209 -13.45 6.00 -5.60
CA TRP A 209 -14.53 5.81 -4.63
C TRP A 209 -14.07 6.29 -3.24
N MET A 210 -14.85 7.19 -2.63
CA MET A 210 -14.49 7.76 -1.32
C MET A 210 -15.73 7.90 -0.44
N ASP A 211 -15.57 7.65 0.86
CA ASP A 211 -16.57 7.95 1.88
C ASP A 211 -16.37 9.39 2.35
N VAL A 212 -17.36 10.23 2.08
CA VAL A 212 -17.39 11.64 2.48
C VAL A 212 -18.12 11.73 3.81
N ASP A 213 -17.42 12.17 4.84
CA ASP A 213 -17.93 12.19 6.22
C ASP A 213 -19.07 13.18 6.44
N ARG A 214 -19.01 14.36 5.83
CA ARG A 214 -19.99 15.46 5.95
C ARG A 214 -20.17 16.22 4.64
N ARG A 215 -21.09 17.19 4.60
CA ARG A 215 -21.17 18.14 3.49
C ARG A 215 -19.97 19.09 3.49
N TYR A 216 -19.33 19.23 2.32
CA TYR A 216 -18.30 20.23 2.07
C TYR A 216 -18.86 21.26 1.11
N PHE A 217 -19.06 22.47 1.61
CA PHE A 217 -19.68 23.54 0.86
C PHE A 217 -18.83 24.81 0.87
N ASN A 218 -18.65 25.41 -0.30
CA ASN A 218 -18.10 26.75 -0.48
C ASN A 218 -18.60 27.33 -1.80
N ASP A 219 -19.22 28.48 -1.77
CA ASP A 219 -19.77 29.19 -2.94
C ASP A 219 -18.89 30.33 -3.45
N HIS A 220 -17.86 30.71 -2.68
CA HIS A 220 -16.94 31.79 -3.02
C HIS A 220 -15.85 31.30 -3.99
N GLY A 221 -16.21 31.23 -5.28
CA GLY A 221 -15.29 30.92 -6.38
C GLY A 221 -14.85 32.17 -7.13
N GLY A 222 -13.99 31.98 -8.13
CA GLY A 222 -13.51 33.05 -9.01
C GLY A 222 -12.03 33.41 -8.83
N PRO A 223 -11.52 34.48 -9.49
CA PRO A 223 -10.09 34.81 -9.49
C PRO A 223 -9.50 35.09 -8.09
N THR A 224 -10.29 35.69 -7.22
CA THR A 224 -9.91 36.08 -5.85
C THR A 224 -10.46 35.15 -4.80
N GLY A 225 -11.37 34.21 -5.16
CA GLY A 225 -12.03 33.27 -4.28
C GLY A 225 -11.33 31.92 -4.25
N TYR A 226 -11.82 31.06 -3.33
CA TYR A 226 -11.48 29.66 -3.30
C TYR A 226 -12.22 28.91 -4.44
N ALA A 227 -12.29 27.61 -4.48
CA ALA A 227 -13.09 26.87 -5.46
C ALA A 227 -14.56 26.80 -5.05
N LYS A 228 -15.50 26.79 -6.01
CA LYS A 228 -16.89 26.42 -5.73
C LYS A 228 -16.97 24.92 -5.44
N ILE A 229 -17.35 24.57 -4.22
CA ILE A 229 -17.36 23.18 -3.73
C ILE A 229 -18.75 22.86 -3.20
N ASN A 230 -19.32 21.72 -3.59
CA ASN A 230 -20.55 21.17 -3.04
C ASN A 230 -20.47 19.64 -3.09
N LEU A 231 -19.82 19.07 -2.08
CA LEU A 231 -19.72 17.63 -1.92
C LEU A 231 -20.67 17.17 -0.83
N GLN A 232 -21.51 16.21 -1.16
CA GLN A 232 -22.49 15.65 -0.23
C GLN A 232 -21.87 14.49 0.56
N PRO A 233 -22.33 14.20 1.79
CA PRO A 233 -21.85 13.06 2.57
C PRO A 233 -22.21 11.71 1.95
N GLY A 234 -21.45 10.69 2.31
CA GLY A 234 -21.68 9.29 1.92
C GLY A 234 -20.68 8.78 0.89
N TYR A 235 -20.74 7.46 0.66
CA TYR A 235 -19.84 6.76 -0.24
C TYR A 235 -20.19 7.07 -1.69
N GLN A 236 -19.25 7.64 -2.43
CA GLN A 236 -19.49 8.12 -3.78
C GLN A 236 -18.24 8.11 -4.65
N ARG A 237 -18.45 8.02 -5.97
CA ARG A 237 -17.37 8.14 -6.95
C ARG A 237 -17.06 9.59 -7.25
N MET A 238 -15.80 9.99 -7.08
CA MET A 238 -15.31 11.32 -7.39
C MET A 238 -14.50 11.33 -8.68
N ASN A 239 -14.78 12.28 -9.56
CA ASN A 239 -13.90 12.64 -10.65
C ASN A 239 -12.70 13.47 -10.12
N GLY A 240 -11.75 13.80 -11.00
CA GLY A 240 -10.55 14.52 -10.61
C GLY A 240 -10.79 15.87 -9.95
N THR A 241 -11.78 16.62 -10.40
CA THR A 241 -12.13 17.91 -9.80
C THR A 241 -12.70 17.74 -8.39
N ARG A 242 -13.70 16.88 -8.22
CA ARG A 242 -14.31 16.62 -6.90
C ARG A 242 -13.33 16.02 -5.91
N ALA A 243 -12.46 15.12 -6.37
CA ALA A 243 -11.40 14.55 -5.54
C ALA A 243 -10.40 15.62 -5.10
N LEU A 244 -9.99 16.52 -6.01
CA LEU A 244 -9.11 17.65 -5.68
C LEU A 244 -9.76 18.60 -4.67
N ASP A 245 -11.04 18.93 -4.87
CA ASP A 245 -11.81 19.79 -3.95
C ASP A 245 -11.85 19.17 -2.55
N PHE A 246 -12.09 17.85 -2.44
CA PHE A 246 -12.12 17.14 -1.16
C PHE A 246 -10.77 17.16 -0.44
N VAL A 247 -9.68 16.83 -1.13
CA VAL A 247 -8.35 16.75 -0.50
C VAL A 247 -7.73 18.12 -0.20
N ARG A 248 -8.28 19.22 -0.76
CA ARG A 248 -7.80 20.59 -0.55
C ARG A 248 -8.67 21.41 0.41
N PHE A 249 -9.89 20.99 0.67
CA PHE A 249 -10.85 21.78 1.44
C PHE A 249 -10.26 22.24 2.78
N ARG A 250 -10.42 23.54 3.10
CA ARG A 250 -9.93 24.17 4.34
C ARG A 250 -10.84 25.25 4.90
N HIS A 251 -11.97 25.53 4.24
CA HIS A 251 -12.77 26.71 4.57
C HIS A 251 -13.28 26.71 6.03
N THR A 252 -13.68 25.56 6.55
CA THR A 252 -14.28 25.43 7.88
C THR A 252 -13.49 24.48 8.80
N ASP A 253 -12.33 23.99 8.38
CA ASP A 253 -11.56 23.03 9.17
C ASP A 253 -10.03 23.27 9.12
N SER A 254 -9.30 22.60 10.01
CA SER A 254 -7.86 22.76 10.15
C SER A 254 -7.08 21.89 9.15
N ASP A 255 -5.79 22.14 9.09
CA ASP A 255 -4.84 21.38 8.28
C ASP A 255 -4.76 19.89 8.64
N VAL A 256 -5.04 19.54 9.88
CA VAL A 256 -5.09 18.16 10.37
C VAL A 256 -6.16 17.35 9.63
N TYR A 257 -7.36 17.91 9.43
CA TYR A 257 -8.44 17.26 8.65
C TYR A 257 -8.10 17.16 7.18
N ARG A 258 -7.44 18.16 6.63
CA ARG A 258 -6.97 18.10 5.24
C ARG A 258 -5.98 16.96 5.04
N ASN A 259 -5.01 16.79 5.92
CA ASN A 259 -4.06 15.69 5.88
C ASN A 259 -4.76 14.32 5.98
N ALA A 260 -5.78 14.20 6.84
CA ALA A 260 -6.57 12.98 6.95
C ALA A 260 -7.30 12.65 5.64
N ARG A 261 -7.89 13.66 4.96
CA ARG A 261 -8.51 13.47 3.64
C ARG A 261 -7.50 13.07 2.55
N GLN A 262 -6.31 13.65 2.57
CA GLN A 262 -5.23 13.26 1.65
C GLN A 262 -4.80 11.81 1.85
N GLN A 263 -4.67 11.37 3.10
CA GLN A 263 -4.35 9.98 3.43
C GLN A 263 -5.49 9.02 3.04
N LEU A 264 -6.74 9.42 3.27
CA LEU A 264 -7.91 8.67 2.82
C LEU A 264 -7.93 8.53 1.29
N PHE A 265 -7.59 9.60 0.57
CA PHE A 265 -7.47 9.55 -0.89
C PHE A 265 -6.39 8.57 -1.35
N VAL A 266 -5.20 8.57 -0.75
CA VAL A 266 -4.12 7.64 -1.12
C VAL A 266 -4.56 6.18 -0.96
N ARG A 267 -5.30 5.87 0.12
CA ARG A 267 -5.88 4.55 0.34
C ARG A 267 -6.91 4.19 -0.73
N ALA A 268 -7.88 5.07 -0.96
CA ALA A 268 -8.93 4.87 -1.97
C ALA A 268 -8.36 4.76 -3.39
N PHE A 269 -7.28 5.48 -3.68
CA PHE A 269 -6.53 5.39 -4.93
C PHE A 269 -5.86 4.03 -5.10
N LYS A 270 -5.21 3.50 -4.04
CA LYS A 270 -4.65 2.14 -4.03
C LYS A 270 -5.74 1.11 -4.30
N ASP A 271 -6.87 1.17 -3.57
CA ASP A 271 -7.98 0.24 -3.73
C ASP A 271 -8.56 0.28 -5.16
N LYS A 272 -8.60 1.48 -5.76
CA LYS A 272 -9.03 1.66 -7.14
C LYS A 272 -8.07 1.01 -8.14
N ILE A 273 -6.77 1.11 -7.92
CA ILE A 273 -5.76 0.43 -8.75
C ILE A 273 -5.95 -1.09 -8.65
N GLU A 274 -6.08 -1.63 -7.44
CA GLU A 274 -6.27 -3.08 -7.22
C GLU A 274 -7.51 -3.64 -7.92
N THR A 275 -8.64 -2.95 -7.80
CA THR A 275 -9.92 -3.40 -8.40
C THR A 275 -10.02 -3.19 -9.91
N SER A 276 -9.20 -2.30 -10.47
CA SER A 276 -9.24 -1.94 -11.91
C SER A 276 -8.12 -2.58 -12.73
N PHE A 277 -7.37 -3.51 -12.15
CA PHE A 277 -6.19 -4.07 -12.79
C PHE A 277 -6.51 -4.83 -14.07
N SER A 278 -6.01 -4.31 -15.18
CA SER A 278 -5.73 -5.04 -16.41
C SER A 278 -4.41 -4.52 -16.98
N VAL A 279 -3.65 -5.36 -17.68
CA VAL A 279 -2.36 -4.96 -18.26
C VAL A 279 -2.50 -3.71 -19.13
N THR A 280 -3.56 -3.63 -19.94
CA THR A 280 -3.85 -2.48 -20.80
C THR A 280 -4.15 -1.21 -20.02
N ARG A 281 -4.87 -1.28 -18.91
CA ARG A 281 -5.18 -0.12 -18.06
C ARG A 281 -3.96 0.32 -17.27
N LEU A 282 -3.12 -0.62 -16.81
CA LEU A 282 -1.85 -0.31 -16.17
C LEU A 282 -0.95 0.52 -17.09
N LEU A 283 -0.83 0.11 -18.37
CA LEU A 283 -0.03 0.84 -19.34
C LEU A 283 -0.57 2.26 -19.59
N GLN A 284 -1.89 2.42 -19.68
CA GLN A 284 -2.51 3.75 -19.79
C GLN A 284 -2.28 4.59 -18.54
N LEU A 285 -2.36 3.99 -17.34
CA LEU A 285 -2.10 4.64 -16.07
C LEU A 285 -0.66 5.13 -15.98
N VAL A 286 0.31 4.29 -16.37
CA VAL A 286 1.72 4.67 -16.42
C VAL A 286 1.90 5.93 -17.28
N LYS A 287 1.32 5.98 -18.47
CA LYS A 287 1.40 7.17 -19.35
C LYS A 287 0.83 8.44 -18.71
N VAL A 288 -0.23 8.33 -17.92
CA VAL A 288 -0.85 9.49 -17.24
C VAL A 288 -0.01 9.95 -16.08
N ILE A 289 0.46 9.02 -15.25
CA ILE A 289 1.37 9.34 -14.14
C ILE A 289 2.59 10.06 -14.70
N THR A 290 3.19 9.52 -15.75
CA THR A 290 4.43 10.04 -16.34
C THR A 290 4.31 11.43 -16.97
N SER A 291 3.13 11.84 -17.39
CA SER A 291 2.94 13.18 -17.96
C SER A 291 2.68 14.27 -16.91
N ASN A 292 2.37 13.92 -15.68
CA ASN A 292 1.89 14.85 -14.65
C ASN A 292 2.60 14.73 -13.29
N VAL A 293 3.48 13.75 -13.16
CA VAL A 293 4.27 13.49 -11.94
C VAL A 293 5.74 13.47 -12.32
N GLU A 294 6.57 14.18 -11.58
CA GLU A 294 8.03 14.06 -11.68
C GLU A 294 8.52 13.17 -10.54
N VAL A 295 9.35 12.19 -10.86
CA VAL A 295 9.96 11.30 -9.86
C VAL A 295 11.47 11.40 -9.95
N GLY A 296 12.10 11.79 -8.85
CA GLY A 296 13.54 11.82 -8.68
C GLY A 296 14.01 10.68 -7.79
N GLN A 297 15.18 10.10 -8.10
CA GLN A 297 15.83 9.03 -7.36
C GLN A 297 17.22 9.42 -6.93
N GLY A 298 17.64 8.98 -5.74
CA GLY A 298 19.02 9.15 -5.27
C GLY A 298 20.04 8.35 -6.10
N GLY A 299 21.28 8.82 -6.09
CA GLY A 299 22.38 8.20 -6.83
C GLY A 299 22.52 8.67 -8.28
N GLY A 300 21.83 9.74 -8.68
CA GLY A 300 22.01 10.39 -10.00
C GLY A 300 21.52 9.59 -11.21
N LYS A 301 20.80 8.49 -10.99
CA LYS A 301 20.19 7.66 -12.05
C LYS A 301 18.71 7.96 -12.15
N ASP A 302 18.18 7.90 -13.37
CA ASP A 302 16.73 7.95 -13.57
C ASP A 302 16.05 6.69 -13.01
N VAL A 303 14.79 6.84 -12.60
CA VAL A 303 13.99 5.71 -12.11
C VAL A 303 13.82 4.69 -13.23
N SER A 304 14.13 3.43 -12.98
CA SER A 304 14.04 2.38 -13.99
C SER A 304 12.64 1.77 -14.06
N ALA A 305 12.28 1.23 -15.24
CA ALA A 305 11.04 0.47 -15.42
C ALA A 305 10.93 -0.71 -14.43
N LYS A 306 12.05 -1.37 -14.13
CA LYS A 306 12.13 -2.44 -13.13
C LYS A 306 11.78 -1.94 -11.74
N THR A 307 12.24 -0.75 -11.37
CA THR A 307 11.93 -0.11 -10.08
C THR A 307 10.43 0.17 -9.97
N VAL A 308 9.83 0.78 -10.99
CA VAL A 308 8.38 1.06 -11.02
C VAL A 308 7.57 -0.23 -10.95
N ALA A 309 7.95 -1.24 -11.72
CA ALA A 309 7.28 -2.54 -11.72
C ALA A 309 7.38 -3.24 -10.35
N SER A 310 8.53 -3.16 -9.65
CA SER A 310 8.71 -3.79 -8.34
C SER A 310 7.83 -3.13 -7.26
N TYR A 311 7.72 -1.80 -7.23
CA TYR A 311 6.81 -1.11 -6.32
C TYR A 311 5.34 -1.29 -6.69
N GLY A 312 5.02 -1.37 -7.99
CA GLY A 312 3.69 -1.76 -8.44
C GLY A 312 3.31 -3.16 -7.96
N ALA A 313 4.18 -4.15 -8.15
CA ALA A 313 3.98 -5.51 -7.66
C ALA A 313 3.83 -5.57 -6.13
N LEU A 314 4.64 -4.78 -5.38
CA LEU A 314 4.48 -4.65 -3.94
C LEU A 314 3.08 -4.13 -3.59
N ALA A 315 2.64 -3.03 -4.19
CA ALA A 315 1.31 -2.44 -3.92
C ALA A 315 0.18 -3.46 -4.13
N PHE A 316 0.30 -4.33 -5.16
CA PHE A 316 -0.64 -5.43 -5.40
C PHE A 316 -0.55 -6.56 -4.38
N SER A 317 0.64 -6.87 -3.91
CA SER A 317 0.86 -7.99 -2.98
C SER A 317 0.64 -7.62 -1.51
N LEU A 318 0.32 -6.35 -1.22
CA LEU A 318 0.06 -5.90 0.14
C LEU A 318 -1.17 -6.59 0.72
N PRO A 319 -1.06 -7.29 1.86
CA PRO A 319 -2.24 -7.80 2.55
C PRO A 319 -3.21 -6.67 2.92
N ALA A 320 -4.50 -6.98 2.95
CA ALA A 320 -5.51 -6.04 3.43
C ALA A 320 -5.15 -5.50 4.82
N GLY A 321 -5.24 -4.19 5.01
CA GLY A 321 -4.88 -3.53 6.27
C GLY A 321 -3.37 -3.27 6.47
N HIS A 322 -2.50 -3.58 5.52
CA HIS A 322 -1.07 -3.29 5.59
C HIS A 322 -0.68 -1.90 5.05
N VAL A 323 -1.63 -0.99 4.96
CA VAL A 323 -1.42 0.44 4.70
C VAL A 323 -1.58 1.21 6.01
N PHE A 324 -0.51 1.77 6.51
CA PHE A 324 -0.43 2.42 7.82
C PHE A 324 -0.35 3.94 7.68
N GLN A 325 -1.02 4.63 8.59
CA GLN A 325 -1.03 6.08 8.67
C GLN A 325 -0.45 6.50 10.03
N ALA A 326 0.81 6.93 10.02
CA ALA A 326 1.40 7.57 11.19
C ALA A 326 0.88 9.02 11.30
N ARG A 327 0.59 9.45 12.51
CA ARG A 327 0.07 10.79 12.79
C ARG A 327 0.95 11.48 13.81
N ILE A 328 1.17 12.77 13.61
CA ILE A 328 1.79 13.62 14.62
C ILE A 328 0.68 14.02 15.59
N ASP A 329 0.76 13.52 16.81
CA ASP A 329 -0.17 13.86 17.89
C ASP A 329 0.31 15.10 18.66
N GLY A 330 -0.52 15.60 19.58
CA GLY A 330 -0.16 16.76 20.42
C GLY A 330 0.01 18.07 19.64
N LEU A 331 -0.68 18.20 18.50
CA LEU A 331 -0.70 19.44 17.74
C LEU A 331 -1.55 20.49 18.45
N GLU A 332 -0.95 21.63 18.74
CA GLU A 332 -1.57 22.80 19.38
C GLU A 332 -1.58 24.01 18.44
N GLY A 333 -2.54 24.93 18.65
CA GLY A 333 -2.71 26.11 17.79
C GLY A 333 -3.75 25.95 16.69
N PHE A 334 -4.00 27.01 15.94
CA PHE A 334 -5.00 27.04 14.86
C PHE A 334 -4.38 27.45 13.53
N ALA A 335 -3.79 28.65 13.46
CA ALA A 335 -3.13 29.14 12.25
C ALA A 335 -1.66 28.73 12.17
N ASP A 336 -1.00 28.63 13.32
CA ASP A 336 0.33 28.10 13.51
C ASP A 336 0.20 26.86 14.41
N LEU A 337 0.68 25.73 13.93
CA LEU A 337 0.64 24.47 14.65
C LEU A 337 2.00 24.19 15.28
N THR A 338 2.01 23.86 16.53
CA THR A 338 3.22 23.45 17.27
C THR A 338 3.02 22.06 17.88
N THR A 339 4.10 21.36 18.13
CA THR A 339 4.12 20.10 18.87
C THR A 339 5.51 19.85 19.43
N GLU A 340 5.60 19.05 20.47
CA GLU A 340 6.87 18.59 21.02
C GLU A 340 7.60 17.65 20.05
N GLN A 341 8.94 17.72 20.00
CA GLN A 341 9.77 16.87 19.15
C GLN A 341 9.51 15.37 19.42
N GLU A 342 9.22 15.01 20.68
CA GLU A 342 8.91 13.62 21.05
C GLU A 342 7.67 13.06 20.31
N ASN A 343 6.66 13.88 20.04
CA ASN A 343 5.49 13.49 19.26
C ASN A 343 5.84 13.23 17.80
N ILE A 344 6.73 14.04 17.23
CA ILE A 344 7.29 13.83 15.89
C ILE A 344 8.09 12.54 15.85
N ASP A 345 8.98 12.32 16.80
CA ASP A 345 9.82 11.13 16.92
C ASP A 345 8.98 9.86 17.08
N ARG A 346 7.88 9.93 17.83
CA ARG A 346 6.90 8.83 17.96
C ARG A 346 6.26 8.52 16.61
N ALA A 347 5.76 9.53 15.91
CA ALA A 347 5.16 9.37 14.59
C ALA A 347 6.17 8.79 13.58
N VAL A 348 7.44 9.21 13.63
CA VAL A 348 8.53 8.68 12.80
C VAL A 348 8.82 7.21 13.14
N ARG A 349 8.83 6.82 14.42
CA ARG A 349 9.01 5.41 14.80
C ARG A 349 7.86 4.54 14.27
N GLU A 350 6.61 4.99 14.41
CA GLU A 350 5.43 4.31 13.85
C GLU A 350 5.48 4.20 12.32
N PHE A 351 5.88 5.28 11.66
CA PHE A 351 6.06 5.32 10.21
C PHE A 351 7.11 4.32 9.73
N ARG A 352 8.23 4.23 10.42
CA ARG A 352 9.35 3.33 10.04
C ARG A 352 9.06 1.87 10.32
N ASN A 353 8.35 1.58 11.41
CA ASN A 353 8.10 0.23 11.90
C ASN A 353 6.66 0.11 12.42
N PRO A 354 5.67 0.01 11.51
CA PRO A 354 4.28 -0.13 11.88
C PRO A 354 4.00 -1.47 12.58
N ASP A 355 3.15 -1.46 13.60
CA ASP A 355 2.71 -2.67 14.30
C ASP A 355 1.60 -3.37 13.50
N VAL A 356 1.97 -4.34 12.65
CA VAL A 356 1.03 -5.10 11.82
C VAL A 356 0.02 -5.93 12.63
N GLU A 357 0.29 -6.22 13.89
CA GLU A 357 -0.61 -6.95 14.79
C GLU A 357 -1.55 -6.01 15.59
N SER A 358 -1.34 -4.69 15.50
CA SER A 358 -2.12 -3.72 16.26
C SER A 358 -3.64 -3.84 16.05
N PRO A 359 -4.19 -4.12 14.85
CA PRO A 359 -5.63 -4.30 14.68
C PRO A 359 -6.20 -5.48 15.49
N ARG A 360 -5.47 -6.60 15.53
CA ARG A 360 -5.91 -7.79 16.29
C ARG A 360 -5.84 -7.56 17.79
N LYS A 361 -4.76 -6.94 18.27
CA LYS A 361 -4.61 -6.57 19.69
C LYS A 361 -5.71 -5.60 20.11
N ALA A 362 -5.94 -4.58 19.31
CA ALA A 362 -6.98 -3.57 19.55
C ALA A 362 -8.39 -4.19 19.61
N THR A 363 -8.70 -5.15 18.71
CA THR A 363 -9.98 -5.88 18.76
C THR A 363 -10.13 -6.71 20.03
N ALA A 364 -9.09 -7.46 20.42
CA ALA A 364 -9.12 -8.27 21.63
C ALA A 364 -9.35 -7.39 22.88
N VAL A 365 -8.65 -6.25 22.97
CA VAL A 365 -8.84 -5.27 24.06
C VAL A 365 -10.27 -4.75 24.08
N ALA A 366 -10.79 -4.30 22.95
CA ALA A 366 -12.14 -3.74 22.85
C ALA A 366 -13.25 -4.74 23.19
N LEU A 367 -13.03 -6.03 22.92
CA LEU A 367 -13.96 -7.11 23.27
C LEU A 367 -13.76 -7.63 24.71
N GLY A 368 -12.74 -7.18 25.43
CA GLY A 368 -12.38 -7.68 26.77
C GLY A 368 -11.78 -9.07 26.73
N GLU A 369 -11.26 -9.51 25.60
CA GLU A 369 -10.60 -10.81 25.44
C GLU A 369 -9.16 -10.73 25.95
N LYS A 370 -8.69 -11.81 26.56
CA LYS A 370 -7.26 -11.95 26.88
C LYS A 370 -6.46 -12.02 25.57
N LEU A 371 -5.40 -11.23 25.47
CA LEU A 371 -4.47 -11.31 24.34
C LEU A 371 -3.86 -12.72 24.32
N LYS A 372 -4.19 -13.49 23.29
CA LYS A 372 -3.90 -14.94 23.21
C LYS A 372 -2.41 -15.31 23.19
N GLN A 373 -1.49 -14.34 23.05
CA GLN A 373 -0.06 -14.61 22.99
C GLN A 373 0.71 -13.51 23.71
N ARG A 374 1.19 -13.81 24.90
CA ARG A 374 2.21 -12.98 25.55
C ARG A 374 3.50 -13.13 24.75
N VAL A 375 3.90 -12.06 24.06
CA VAL A 375 5.25 -11.99 23.49
C VAL A 375 6.20 -11.85 24.68
N PRO A 376 7.16 -12.76 24.88
CA PRO A 376 8.14 -12.61 25.94
C PRO A 376 8.84 -11.25 25.83
N PRO A 377 9.00 -10.50 26.93
CA PRO A 377 9.76 -9.28 26.90
C PRO A 377 11.24 -9.58 26.63
N PRO A 378 12.05 -8.62 26.15
CA PRO A 378 13.46 -8.83 25.85
C PRO A 378 14.23 -9.53 26.97
N ARG A 379 14.02 -9.13 28.23
CA ARG A 379 14.66 -9.70 29.43
C ARG A 379 14.34 -11.20 29.67
N GLU A 380 13.24 -11.70 29.14
CA GLU A 380 12.82 -13.11 29.24
C GLU A 380 13.18 -13.89 27.97
N THR A 381 13.68 -13.22 26.94
CA THR A 381 14.05 -13.82 25.64
C THR A 381 15.55 -14.08 25.62
N THR A 382 15.93 -15.35 25.63
CA THR A 382 17.33 -15.78 25.45
C THR A 382 17.66 -15.86 23.98
N VAL A 383 18.80 -15.23 23.59
CA VAL A 383 19.23 -15.11 22.19
C VAL A 383 20.68 -15.50 22.04
N THR A 384 20.96 -16.42 21.11
CA THR A 384 22.31 -16.68 20.61
C THR A 384 22.46 -16.05 19.22
N VAL A 385 23.59 -15.41 18.96
CA VAL A 385 23.90 -14.79 17.66
C VAL A 385 25.03 -15.53 16.99
N LEU A 386 24.85 -15.88 15.70
CA LEU A 386 25.85 -16.55 14.87
C LEU A 386 26.24 -15.66 13.68
N ASN A 387 27.50 -15.70 13.29
CA ASN A 387 27.98 -15.05 12.08
C ASN A 387 27.65 -15.90 10.84
N GLY A 388 26.75 -15.40 9.98
CA GLY A 388 26.35 -16.04 8.72
C GLY A 388 26.74 -15.25 7.46
N ASN A 389 27.32 -14.06 7.62
CA ASN A 389 27.73 -13.21 6.48
C ASN A 389 29.25 -13.23 6.21
N GLY A 390 30.04 -13.91 7.05
CA GLY A 390 31.48 -14.01 6.90
C GLY A 390 32.28 -12.72 7.24
N VAL A 391 31.61 -11.69 7.75
CA VAL A 391 32.27 -10.44 8.16
C VAL A 391 32.66 -10.55 9.63
N ASP A 392 33.94 -10.37 9.90
CA ASP A 392 34.48 -10.43 11.25
C ASP A 392 33.82 -9.39 12.17
N GLY A 393 33.47 -9.80 13.38
CA GLY A 393 32.83 -8.95 14.37
C GLY A 393 31.33 -8.68 14.13
N SER A 394 30.75 -9.14 13.02
CA SER A 394 29.35 -8.89 12.68
C SER A 394 28.39 -9.47 13.73
N ALA A 395 28.60 -10.72 14.15
CA ALA A 395 27.81 -11.35 15.20
C ALA A 395 28.04 -10.69 16.57
N SER A 396 29.27 -10.29 16.89
CA SER A 396 29.59 -9.58 18.14
C SER A 396 28.91 -8.21 18.19
N THR A 397 28.90 -7.46 17.09
CA THR A 397 28.17 -6.20 16.97
C THR A 397 26.65 -6.40 17.17
N ALA A 398 26.05 -7.41 16.52
CA ALA A 398 24.64 -7.70 16.68
C ALA A 398 24.31 -8.15 18.12
N ASN A 399 25.17 -8.97 18.72
CA ASN A 399 25.06 -9.39 20.11
C ASN A 399 25.06 -8.20 21.08
N TYR A 400 26.03 -7.29 20.92
CA TYR A 400 26.12 -6.07 21.71
C TYR A 400 24.85 -5.22 21.56
N LEU A 401 24.42 -4.96 20.32
CA LEU A 401 23.23 -4.13 20.06
C LEU A 401 21.95 -4.75 20.61
N LEU A 402 21.80 -6.07 20.61
CA LEU A 402 20.66 -6.78 21.21
C LEU A 402 20.71 -6.71 22.74
N SER A 403 21.88 -6.83 23.34
CA SER A 403 22.06 -6.68 24.79
C SER A 403 21.64 -5.27 25.26
N GLN A 404 22.01 -4.23 24.51
CA GLN A 404 21.57 -2.84 24.76
C GLN A 404 20.03 -2.65 24.63
N ARG A 405 19.36 -3.56 23.94
CA ARG A 405 17.88 -3.62 23.85
C ARG A 405 17.26 -4.48 24.94
N GLY A 406 18.07 -4.96 25.91
CA GLY A 406 17.64 -5.73 27.06
C GLY A 406 17.37 -7.21 26.77
N TYR A 407 17.81 -7.74 25.63
CA TYR A 407 17.75 -9.18 25.36
C TYR A 407 18.80 -9.92 26.19
N ARG A 408 18.44 -11.12 26.65
CA ARG A 408 19.33 -11.98 27.42
C ARG A 408 20.21 -12.78 26.46
N MET A 409 21.44 -12.34 26.29
CA MET A 409 22.38 -12.97 25.37
C MET A 409 22.94 -14.26 25.97
N VAL A 410 22.99 -15.32 25.14
CA VAL A 410 23.62 -16.60 25.47
C VAL A 410 24.83 -16.78 24.57
N LEU A 411 26.00 -16.84 25.18
CA LEU A 411 27.28 -16.97 24.47
C LEU A 411 27.85 -18.39 24.69
N PRO A 412 28.68 -18.88 23.74
CA PRO A 412 29.49 -20.09 23.96
C PRO A 412 30.44 -19.89 25.15
N PRO A 413 31.03 -21.00 25.69
CA PRO A 413 31.94 -20.93 26.86
C PRO A 413 33.16 -20.00 26.65
N ASN A 414 33.60 -19.82 25.40
CA ASN A 414 34.69 -18.90 25.05
C ASN A 414 34.30 -17.42 25.05
N GLY A 415 33.03 -17.11 25.32
CA GLY A 415 32.53 -15.71 25.36
C GLY A 415 32.39 -15.01 24.02
N VAL A 416 32.67 -15.67 22.90
CA VAL A 416 32.63 -15.09 21.55
C VAL A 416 31.51 -15.74 20.72
N PRO A 417 30.67 -14.95 20.04
CA PRO A 417 29.67 -15.49 19.11
C PRO A 417 30.28 -16.40 18.05
N ALA A 418 29.70 -17.56 17.83
CA ALA A 418 30.21 -18.56 16.90
C ALA A 418 29.81 -18.21 15.44
N ASN A 419 30.50 -18.86 14.49
CA ASN A 419 30.11 -18.82 13.10
C ASN A 419 28.91 -19.76 12.85
N ALA A 420 28.06 -19.39 11.90
CA ALA A 420 27.03 -20.28 11.37
C ALA A 420 27.65 -21.44 10.55
N PRO A 421 26.94 -22.51 10.25
CA PRO A 421 27.47 -23.62 9.46
C PRO A 421 27.94 -23.21 8.04
N SER A 422 27.53 -22.06 7.56
CA SER A 422 27.99 -21.46 6.30
C SER A 422 27.91 -19.93 6.35
N PHE A 423 28.57 -19.24 5.43
CA PHE A 423 28.50 -17.78 5.28
C PHE A 423 27.60 -17.31 4.14
N GLY A 424 26.77 -18.20 3.60
CA GLY A 424 25.87 -17.91 2.47
C GLY A 424 24.55 -17.24 2.83
N PHE A 425 24.40 -16.69 4.02
CA PHE A 425 23.17 -16.05 4.45
C PHE A 425 23.09 -14.62 3.90
N PHE A 426 22.31 -14.43 2.82
CA PHE A 426 22.08 -13.08 2.30
C PHE A 426 21.26 -12.25 3.29
N ARG A 427 20.14 -12.79 3.79
CA ARG A 427 19.32 -12.14 4.82
C ARG A 427 19.62 -12.71 6.18
N THR A 428 19.51 -11.88 7.21
CA THR A 428 19.50 -12.36 8.60
C THR A 428 18.34 -13.35 8.78
N GLN A 429 18.59 -14.46 9.44
CA GLN A 429 17.56 -15.47 9.76
C GLN A 429 17.46 -15.62 11.27
N VAL A 430 16.22 -15.59 11.76
CA VAL A 430 15.91 -15.72 13.18
C VAL A 430 15.18 -17.05 13.39
N PHE A 431 15.87 -17.98 14.04
CA PHE A 431 15.37 -19.32 14.29
C PHE A 431 14.76 -19.39 15.69
N PHE A 432 13.58 -19.98 15.82
CA PHE A 432 12.91 -20.20 17.10
C PHE A 432 12.83 -21.66 17.45
N ASP A 433 12.96 -21.99 18.75
CA ASP A 433 12.70 -23.32 19.25
C ASP A 433 11.20 -23.59 19.36
N PRO A 434 10.63 -24.53 18.56
CA PRO A 434 9.20 -24.80 18.61
C PRO A 434 8.73 -25.43 19.93
N GLY A 435 9.64 -26.00 20.73
CA GLY A 435 9.34 -26.54 22.06
C GLY A 435 9.20 -25.49 23.16
N THR A 436 9.67 -24.27 22.91
CA THR A 436 9.65 -23.20 23.91
C THR A 436 8.45 -22.25 23.68
N THR A 437 7.63 -22.14 24.72
CA THR A 437 6.43 -21.24 24.67
C THR A 437 6.82 -19.81 24.42
N GLY A 438 6.20 -19.19 23.40
CA GLY A 438 6.45 -17.80 23.03
C GLY A 438 7.69 -17.57 22.15
N ALA A 439 8.50 -18.61 21.85
CA ALA A 439 9.72 -18.49 21.06
C ALA A 439 9.45 -17.95 19.63
N LYS A 440 8.40 -18.41 18.96
CA LYS A 440 8.02 -17.92 17.63
C LYS A 440 7.70 -16.44 17.65
N GLN A 441 7.00 -15.95 18.66
CA GLN A 441 6.62 -14.54 18.82
C GLN A 441 7.84 -13.68 19.15
N ALA A 442 8.71 -14.18 20.04
CA ALA A 442 9.99 -13.54 20.36
C ALA A 442 10.88 -13.41 19.11
N ALA A 443 10.98 -14.49 18.31
CA ALA A 443 11.72 -14.48 17.05
C ALA A 443 11.16 -13.46 16.04
N GLY A 444 9.83 -13.38 15.91
CA GLY A 444 9.19 -12.36 15.05
C GLY A 444 9.51 -10.93 15.49
N LYS A 445 9.45 -10.66 16.80
CA LYS A 445 9.80 -9.35 17.35
C LYS A 445 11.28 -9.03 17.13
N LEU A 446 12.15 -10.01 17.30
CA LEU A 446 13.59 -9.85 17.12
C LEU A 446 13.95 -9.68 15.64
N ALA A 447 13.30 -10.41 14.72
CA ALA A 447 13.50 -10.30 13.29
C ALA A 447 13.24 -8.86 12.78
N ASN A 448 12.22 -8.19 13.32
CA ASN A 448 11.90 -6.80 12.99
C ASN A 448 13.06 -5.82 13.33
N LEU A 449 13.94 -6.18 14.26
CA LEU A 449 15.10 -5.35 14.58
C LEU A 449 16.20 -5.42 13.52
N PHE A 450 16.20 -6.46 12.69
CA PHE A 450 17.14 -6.62 11.59
C PHE A 450 16.58 -6.11 10.24
N GLY A 451 15.38 -5.55 10.25
CA GLY A 451 14.71 -5.01 9.04
C GLY A 451 14.14 -6.11 8.16
N SER A 452 14.98 -6.78 7.39
CA SER A 452 14.60 -7.83 6.44
C SER A 452 15.10 -9.21 6.90
N ALA A 453 14.65 -9.69 8.06
CA ALA A 453 15.02 -11.00 8.57
C ALA A 453 13.89 -12.03 8.40
N ASP A 454 14.27 -13.26 8.05
CA ASP A 454 13.33 -14.38 7.92
C ASP A 454 13.16 -15.10 9.26
N VAL A 455 11.93 -15.47 9.63
CA VAL A 455 11.65 -16.27 10.83
C VAL A 455 11.46 -17.73 10.44
N LYS A 456 12.27 -18.63 11.02
CA LYS A 456 12.28 -20.06 10.72
C LYS A 456 12.24 -20.90 11.99
N LYS A 457 11.82 -22.15 11.86
CA LYS A 457 11.98 -23.14 12.94
C LYS A 457 13.46 -23.52 13.07
N LEU A 458 13.89 -23.76 14.29
CA LEU A 458 15.25 -24.19 14.61
C LEU A 458 15.57 -25.55 13.94
N THR A 459 16.63 -25.55 13.11
CA THR A 459 17.13 -26.76 12.42
C THR A 459 18.25 -27.42 13.20
N PRO A 460 18.50 -28.73 13.04
CA PRO A 460 19.55 -29.46 13.82
C PRO A 460 20.94 -28.78 13.76
N PRO A 461 21.47 -28.34 12.61
CA PRO A 461 22.78 -27.68 12.55
C PRO A 461 22.84 -26.34 13.32
N ILE A 462 21.75 -25.57 13.30
CA ILE A 462 21.65 -24.31 14.03
C ILE A 462 21.40 -24.56 15.53
N ARG A 463 20.63 -25.59 15.87
CA ARG A 463 20.37 -26.01 17.27
C ARG A 463 21.66 -26.33 18.00
N ALA A 464 22.57 -27.08 17.36
CA ALA A 464 23.87 -27.47 17.95
C ALA A 464 24.74 -26.26 18.36
N LEU A 465 24.54 -25.10 17.70
CA LEU A 465 25.25 -23.84 17.98
C LEU A 465 24.43 -22.87 18.85
N GLY A 466 23.21 -23.24 19.18
CA GLY A 466 22.22 -22.37 19.82
C GLY A 466 22.39 -22.22 21.33
N ASN A 467 23.19 -23.04 21.99
CA ASN A 467 23.42 -23.01 23.45
C ASN A 467 22.10 -22.94 24.25
N ASP A 468 21.09 -23.71 23.85
CA ASP A 468 19.74 -23.80 24.44
C ASP A 468 18.99 -22.43 24.50
N ALA A 469 19.37 -21.48 23.66
CA ALA A 469 18.65 -20.22 23.55
C ALA A 469 17.25 -20.45 22.94
N MET A 470 16.27 -19.68 23.44
CA MET A 470 14.92 -19.62 22.89
C MET A 470 14.91 -19.25 21.41
N VAL A 471 15.84 -18.37 21.03
CA VAL A 471 15.98 -17.83 19.67
C VAL A 471 17.45 -17.84 19.25
N VAL A 472 17.73 -18.30 18.04
CA VAL A 472 19.07 -18.21 17.42
C VAL A 472 19.01 -17.30 16.22
N THR A 473 19.83 -16.25 16.21
CA THR A 473 19.91 -15.29 15.12
C THR A 473 21.17 -15.52 14.30
N VAL A 474 21.03 -15.84 13.02
CA VAL A 474 22.13 -15.93 12.07
C VAL A 474 22.20 -14.62 11.28
N VAL A 475 23.24 -13.86 11.52
CA VAL A 475 23.44 -12.55 10.89
C VAL A 475 23.80 -12.72 9.42
N GLY A 476 23.00 -12.14 8.53
CA GLY A 476 23.20 -12.17 7.08
C GLY A 476 23.86 -10.91 6.53
N GLN A 477 24.12 -10.92 5.20
CA GLN A 477 24.77 -9.80 4.48
C GLN A 477 23.96 -8.50 4.52
N THR A 478 22.65 -8.58 4.74
CA THR A 478 21.80 -7.38 4.90
C THR A 478 21.99 -6.63 6.22
N PHE A 479 22.73 -7.19 7.17
CA PHE A 479 23.04 -6.52 8.43
C PHE A 479 24.30 -5.63 8.26
N HIS A 480 24.13 -4.33 8.43
CA HIS A 480 25.19 -3.32 8.29
C HIS A 480 25.55 -2.67 9.63
N GLY A 481 25.62 -3.47 10.70
CA GLY A 481 26.04 -3.00 12.02
C GLY A 481 25.01 -2.11 12.75
N ARG A 482 23.76 -2.10 12.32
CA ARG A 482 22.68 -1.31 12.95
C ARG A 482 21.40 -2.13 13.05
N LEU A 483 20.71 -2.03 14.18
CA LEU A 483 19.37 -2.56 14.34
C LEU A 483 18.32 -1.51 13.99
N ALA A 484 17.23 -1.94 13.38
CA ALA A 484 16.04 -1.11 13.20
C ALA A 484 15.44 -0.75 14.57
N SER A 485 14.67 0.32 14.61
CA SER A 485 13.86 0.64 15.79
C SER A 485 12.82 -0.46 16.01
N ALA A 486 12.59 -0.87 17.24
CA ALA A 486 11.50 -1.78 17.54
C ALA A 486 10.16 -1.14 17.15
N PRO A 487 9.19 -1.93 16.64
CA PRO A 487 7.84 -1.42 16.46
C PRO A 487 7.32 -0.82 17.75
N VAL A 488 6.69 0.34 17.65
CA VAL A 488 6.01 0.95 18.79
C VAL A 488 4.82 0.06 19.14
N ASP A 489 4.71 -0.40 20.38
CA ASP A 489 3.52 -1.11 20.82
C ASP A 489 2.33 -0.14 20.83
N GLN A 490 1.42 -0.33 19.90
CA GLN A 490 0.22 0.48 19.73
C GLN A 490 -1.02 -0.19 20.33
N THR A 491 -0.85 -1.14 21.26
CA THR A 491 -1.98 -1.77 21.93
C THR A 491 -2.75 -0.72 22.73
N PRO A 492 -4.01 -0.39 22.38
CA PRO A 492 -4.77 0.61 23.09
C PRO A 492 -5.13 0.10 24.50
N GLN A 493 -5.29 1.03 25.42
CA GLN A 493 -5.93 0.71 26.68
C GLN A 493 -7.43 0.56 26.46
N ARG A 494 -8.03 -0.41 27.16
CA ARG A 494 -9.47 -0.62 27.13
C ARG A 494 -10.19 0.59 27.67
N GLN A 495 -11.22 1.02 26.96
CA GLN A 495 -12.09 2.12 27.34
C GLN A 495 -13.52 1.61 27.54
N GLU A 496 -14.31 2.34 28.29
CA GLU A 496 -15.75 2.11 28.32
C GLU A 496 -16.38 2.67 27.04
N ALA A 497 -17.34 1.94 26.48
CA ALA A 497 -18.06 2.41 25.28
C ALA A 497 -18.89 3.66 25.61
N ALA A 498 -18.53 4.78 25.03
CA ALA A 498 -19.19 6.07 25.23
C ALA A 498 -20.49 6.17 24.42
N VAL A 499 -21.53 5.42 24.81
CA VAL A 499 -22.78 5.36 24.05
C VAL A 499 -24.01 5.67 24.91
N VAL A 500 -25.03 6.25 24.27
CA VAL A 500 -26.37 6.51 24.82
C VAL A 500 -27.43 5.95 23.87
N SER A 501 -28.69 5.89 24.34
CA SER A 501 -29.83 5.56 23.48
C SER A 501 -30.05 6.66 22.44
N GLY A 502 -30.22 6.30 21.17
CA GLY A 502 -30.29 7.25 20.06
C GLY A 502 -31.32 6.89 18.97
N ALA A 503 -32.19 5.92 19.23
CA ALA A 503 -33.10 5.42 18.19
C ALA A 503 -34.19 6.43 17.79
N SER A 504 -34.72 7.23 18.71
CA SER A 504 -35.88 8.10 18.47
C SER A 504 -35.65 9.13 17.36
N ALA A 505 -34.52 9.84 17.42
CA ALA A 505 -34.18 10.93 16.49
C ALA A 505 -34.09 10.50 15.01
N VAL A 506 -33.83 9.24 14.75
CA VAL A 506 -33.61 8.72 13.37
C VAL A 506 -34.74 7.81 12.90
N THR A 507 -35.51 7.25 13.80
CA THR A 507 -36.55 6.29 13.46
C THR A 507 -37.66 6.92 12.59
N ASP A 508 -38.12 8.10 12.96
CA ASP A 508 -39.16 8.81 12.20
C ASP A 508 -38.60 9.28 10.85
N LEU A 509 -37.41 9.87 10.86
CA LEU A 509 -36.73 10.27 9.63
C LEU A 509 -36.59 9.11 8.62
N LEU A 510 -36.21 7.92 9.08
CA LEU A 510 -36.10 6.74 8.19
C LEU A 510 -37.45 6.15 7.79
N ARG A 511 -38.52 6.28 8.63
CA ARG A 511 -39.87 5.85 8.27
C ARG A 511 -40.44 6.63 7.11
N ASP A 512 -40.28 7.95 7.12
CA ASP A 512 -40.78 8.83 6.07
C ASP A 512 -40.20 8.47 4.69
N HIS A 513 -38.96 7.96 4.69
CA HIS A 513 -38.23 7.61 3.49
C HIS A 513 -38.14 6.10 3.18
N ARG A 514 -38.86 5.25 3.94
CA ARG A 514 -38.76 3.78 3.82
C ARG A 514 -39.07 3.25 2.40
N ARG A 515 -39.92 3.92 1.66
CA ARG A 515 -40.34 3.51 0.32
C ARG A 515 -39.38 3.87 -0.79
N GLU A 516 -38.33 4.63 -0.51
CA GLU A 516 -37.35 5.07 -1.51
C GLU A 516 -36.23 4.04 -1.79
N VAL A 517 -36.17 2.98 -0.98
CA VAL A 517 -35.19 1.89 -1.11
C VAL A 517 -35.86 0.52 -0.93
N ASP A 518 -35.30 -0.49 -1.58
CA ASP A 518 -35.84 -1.85 -1.61
C ASP A 518 -35.19 -2.79 -0.57
N PHE A 519 -34.16 -2.34 0.13
CA PHE A 519 -33.50 -3.11 1.17
C PHE A 519 -33.91 -2.66 2.59
N PRO A 520 -33.73 -3.51 3.62
CA PRO A 520 -34.09 -3.18 5.00
C PRO A 520 -33.28 -2.01 5.53
N LEU A 521 -33.91 -0.95 6.02
CA LEU A 521 -33.22 0.14 6.71
C LEU A 521 -32.86 -0.27 8.13
N MET A 522 -31.65 0.07 8.58
CA MET A 522 -31.15 -0.20 9.93
C MET A 522 -31.10 1.08 10.76
N VAL A 523 -31.49 0.97 12.02
CA VAL A 523 -31.44 2.05 13.01
C VAL A 523 -30.37 1.71 14.05
N PRO A 524 -29.41 2.61 14.32
CA PRO A 524 -28.51 2.46 15.46
C PRO A 524 -29.27 2.80 16.74
N THR A 525 -29.57 1.80 17.58
CA THR A 525 -30.25 2.04 18.86
C THR A 525 -29.34 2.67 19.92
N LYS A 526 -28.03 2.67 19.65
CA LYS A 526 -27.02 3.38 20.43
C LYS A 526 -26.21 4.31 19.52
N ILE A 527 -25.95 5.53 20.00
CA ILE A 527 -25.09 6.51 19.34
C ILE A 527 -23.99 6.93 20.33
N GLU A 528 -22.93 7.56 19.85
CA GLU A 528 -21.91 8.13 20.73
C GLU A 528 -22.54 9.25 21.60
N LYS A 529 -22.21 9.29 22.90
CA LYS A 529 -22.90 10.09 23.93
C LYS A 529 -22.91 11.60 23.70
N SER A 530 -21.89 12.14 22.99
CA SER A 530 -21.81 13.57 22.66
C SER A 530 -22.26 13.88 21.23
N SER A 531 -22.79 12.88 20.51
CA SER A 531 -23.19 13.02 19.11
C SER A 531 -24.67 13.32 18.97
N TRP A 532 -24.99 14.06 17.92
CA TRP A 532 -26.37 14.26 17.44
C TRP A 532 -26.41 14.15 15.91
N ILE A 533 -27.60 13.92 15.37
CA ILE A 533 -27.79 13.89 13.92
C ILE A 533 -27.42 15.25 13.30
N ASP A 534 -26.72 15.26 12.21
CA ASP A 534 -26.30 16.52 11.57
C ASP A 534 -27.49 17.34 11.11
N SER A 535 -27.52 18.63 11.45
CA SER A 535 -28.62 19.53 11.12
C SER A 535 -28.63 19.97 9.65
N GLU A 536 -27.47 19.97 8.97
CA GLU A 536 -27.39 20.38 7.56
C GLU A 536 -27.76 19.26 6.60
N GLN A 537 -27.31 18.03 6.89
CA GLN A 537 -27.53 16.87 6.04
C GLN A 537 -27.72 15.62 6.89
N PRO A 538 -28.85 15.49 7.62
CA PRO A 538 -29.10 14.37 8.54
C PRO A 538 -29.18 13.03 7.81
N LEU A 539 -29.85 13.04 6.65
CA LEU A 539 -30.11 11.90 5.80
C LEU A 539 -29.84 12.24 4.35
N ARG A 540 -29.27 11.32 3.64
CA ARG A 540 -29.14 11.37 2.18
C ARG A 540 -29.50 10.03 1.58
N ILE A 541 -30.43 10.02 0.61
CA ILE A 541 -30.80 8.87 -0.21
C ILE A 541 -30.35 9.16 -1.65
N TYR A 542 -29.63 8.24 -2.26
CA TYR A 542 -29.04 8.47 -3.57
C TYR A 542 -28.68 7.18 -4.29
N SER A 543 -28.48 7.26 -5.60
CA SER A 543 -27.91 6.16 -6.37
C SER A 543 -26.39 6.21 -6.29
N ILE A 544 -25.76 5.08 -5.94
CA ILE A 544 -24.36 5.03 -5.54
C ILE A 544 -23.42 4.67 -6.69
N ASP A 545 -23.84 3.83 -7.62
CA ASP A 545 -23.02 3.33 -8.70
C ASP A 545 -23.09 4.18 -9.98
N ARG A 546 -22.26 3.82 -10.99
CA ARG A 546 -22.22 4.52 -12.28
C ARG A 546 -23.52 4.38 -13.06
N ASP A 547 -24.10 3.21 -13.01
CA ASP A 547 -25.26 2.82 -13.82
C ASP A 547 -26.56 3.04 -13.05
N LYS A 548 -26.49 3.66 -11.85
CA LYS A 548 -27.63 3.96 -10.95
C LYS A 548 -28.45 2.73 -10.55
N GLN A 549 -27.82 1.55 -10.54
CA GLN A 549 -28.48 0.30 -10.21
C GLN A 549 -28.62 0.08 -8.71
N HIS A 550 -27.69 0.64 -7.92
CA HIS A 550 -27.68 0.51 -6.47
C HIS A 550 -28.18 1.76 -5.77
N LYS A 551 -28.92 1.56 -4.70
CA LYS A 551 -29.38 2.62 -3.81
C LYS A 551 -28.51 2.68 -2.56
N ALA A 552 -28.40 3.86 -2.02
CA ALA A 552 -27.66 4.10 -0.79
C ALA A 552 -28.37 5.09 0.12
N VAL A 553 -28.22 4.86 1.42
CA VAL A 553 -28.71 5.72 2.48
C VAL A 553 -27.56 6.08 3.40
N ARG A 554 -27.33 7.35 3.64
CA ARG A 554 -26.33 7.87 4.57
C ARG A 554 -27.01 8.63 5.70
N LEU A 555 -26.75 8.21 6.94
CA LEU A 555 -27.00 9.00 8.14
C LEU A 555 -25.70 9.65 8.58
N THR A 556 -25.74 10.94 8.87
CA THR A 556 -24.58 11.73 9.29
C THR A 556 -24.79 12.22 10.71
N TYR A 557 -23.79 11.97 11.57
CA TYR A 557 -23.79 12.40 12.96
C TYR A 557 -22.61 13.34 13.18
N ARG A 558 -22.87 14.45 13.85
CA ARG A 558 -21.86 15.40 14.30
C ARG A 558 -21.39 15.00 15.71
N LEU A 559 -20.06 15.03 15.92
CA LEU A 559 -19.44 14.76 17.22
C LEU A 559 -19.33 16.06 18.01
N GLY A 560 -19.79 16.08 19.25
CA GLY A 560 -19.91 17.28 20.06
C GLY A 560 -18.61 18.04 20.28
N GLY A 561 -18.71 19.37 20.29
CA GLY A 561 -17.59 20.28 20.55
C GLY A 561 -16.49 20.32 19.49
N ARG A 562 -16.64 19.57 18.37
CA ARG A 562 -15.62 19.44 17.31
C ARG A 562 -16.26 19.45 15.94
N ASN A 563 -15.49 19.82 14.92
CA ASN A 563 -15.92 19.75 13.52
C ASN A 563 -15.63 18.35 12.94
N GLU A 564 -16.11 17.30 13.64
CA GLU A 564 -15.93 15.90 13.26
C GLU A 564 -17.27 15.21 13.11
N TYR A 565 -17.32 14.26 12.18
CA TYR A 565 -18.53 13.56 11.80
C TYR A 565 -18.24 12.07 11.65
N TRP A 566 -19.18 11.26 12.11
CA TRP A 566 -19.23 9.83 11.84
C TRP A 566 -20.56 9.48 11.18
N GLY A 567 -20.71 8.29 10.64
CA GLY A 567 -21.95 7.99 9.97
C GLY A 567 -22.28 6.52 9.84
N LEU A 568 -23.54 6.27 9.44
CA LEU A 568 -24.03 4.96 9.04
C LEU A 568 -24.36 5.01 7.56
N GLN A 569 -23.71 4.18 6.78
CA GLN A 569 -23.97 3.96 5.37
C GLN A 569 -24.72 2.63 5.20
N MET A 570 -25.73 2.62 4.35
CA MET A 570 -26.52 1.44 4.00
C MET A 570 -26.66 1.37 2.48
N THR A 571 -26.61 0.17 1.90
CA THR A 571 -26.74 -0.02 0.45
C THR A 571 -27.05 -1.47 0.11
N ASP A 572 -27.69 -1.70 -1.02
CA ASP A 572 -27.86 -3.00 -1.65
C ASP A 572 -26.62 -3.45 -2.45
N TRP A 573 -25.56 -2.65 -2.50
CA TRP A 573 -24.29 -2.99 -3.16
C TRP A 573 -23.39 -3.80 -2.22
N GLU A 574 -23.48 -5.13 -2.28
CA GLU A 574 -22.79 -6.04 -1.35
C GLU A 574 -21.27 -6.10 -1.55
N ASP A 575 -20.79 -5.86 -2.77
CA ASP A 575 -19.38 -5.90 -3.15
C ASP A 575 -18.79 -4.51 -3.46
N ALA A 576 -19.34 -3.46 -2.82
CA ALA A 576 -18.83 -2.11 -2.97
C ALA A 576 -17.30 -2.07 -2.75
N PRO A 577 -16.52 -1.34 -3.58
CA PRO A 577 -15.06 -1.37 -3.54
C PRO A 577 -14.44 -1.13 -2.17
N VAL A 578 -15.04 -0.30 -1.32
CA VAL A 578 -14.58 -0.05 0.05
C VAL A 578 -14.55 -1.31 0.92
N LEU A 579 -15.35 -2.32 0.58
CA LEU A 579 -15.48 -3.56 1.34
C LEU A 579 -14.37 -4.58 1.01
N SER A 580 -13.52 -4.32 0.01
CA SER A 580 -12.41 -5.22 -0.34
C SER A 580 -11.25 -5.18 0.67
N GLY A 581 -11.04 -4.04 1.35
CA GLY A 581 -9.89 -3.77 2.22
C GLY A 581 -10.03 -4.23 3.68
N ARG A 582 -10.92 -5.19 4.01
CA ARG A 582 -11.12 -5.62 5.40
C ARG A 582 -9.88 -6.23 6.01
N ASN A 583 -9.58 -5.88 7.27
CA ASN A 583 -8.49 -6.52 8.01
C ASN A 583 -8.86 -7.96 8.38
N PHE A 584 -10.05 -8.18 8.92
CA PHE A 584 -10.57 -9.52 9.25
C PHE A 584 -12.06 -9.51 9.59
N VAL A 585 -12.63 -10.70 9.69
CA VAL A 585 -14.02 -10.93 10.09
C VAL A 585 -14.06 -11.42 11.54
N ARG A 586 -15.01 -10.90 12.33
CA ARG A 586 -15.21 -11.30 13.73
C ARG A 586 -16.69 -11.60 14.01
N LYS A 587 -16.94 -12.69 14.74
CA LYS A 587 -18.28 -12.95 15.29
C LYS A 587 -18.40 -12.24 16.64
N ILE A 588 -19.36 -11.33 16.77
CA ILE A 588 -19.57 -10.51 17.96
C ILE A 588 -21.08 -10.54 18.27
N GLY A 589 -21.46 -11.00 19.46
CA GLY A 589 -22.87 -11.11 19.87
C GLY A 589 -23.73 -11.91 18.88
N GLY A 590 -23.19 -13.02 18.35
CA GLY A 590 -23.88 -13.90 17.42
C GLY A 590 -23.83 -13.47 15.95
N ARG A 591 -23.56 -12.20 15.62
CA ARG A 591 -23.48 -11.66 14.25
C ARG A 591 -22.04 -11.57 13.74
N ARG A 592 -21.84 -11.67 12.42
CA ARG A 592 -20.54 -11.54 11.77
C ARG A 592 -20.33 -10.10 11.34
N PHE A 593 -19.20 -9.51 11.76
CA PHE A 593 -18.79 -8.17 11.38
C PHE A 593 -17.45 -8.21 10.65
N GLU A 594 -17.32 -7.41 9.60
CA GLU A 594 -16.04 -7.12 8.96
C GLU A 594 -15.45 -5.88 9.60
N LEU A 595 -14.16 -5.93 9.98
CA LEU A 595 -13.48 -4.88 10.70
C LEU A 595 -12.37 -4.27 9.85
N TYR A 596 -12.32 -2.94 9.82
CA TYR A 596 -11.40 -2.13 9.02
C TYR A 596 -10.65 -1.17 9.94
N TYR A 597 -9.35 -1.29 10.00
CA TYR A 597 -8.51 -0.58 10.93
C TYR A 597 -7.53 0.40 10.26
N ASN A 598 -7.23 1.49 10.93
CA ASN A 598 -6.10 2.38 10.71
C ASN A 598 -5.11 2.18 11.87
N GLY A 599 -4.11 1.29 11.71
CA GLY A 599 -3.29 0.86 12.83
C GLY A 599 -4.16 0.25 13.95
N PRO A 600 -4.10 0.74 15.20
CA PRO A 600 -4.93 0.24 16.31
C PRO A 600 -6.35 0.81 16.34
N ARG A 601 -6.70 1.77 15.48
CA ARG A 601 -7.98 2.50 15.51
C ARG A 601 -8.96 1.90 14.52
N LEU A 602 -10.13 1.53 15.01
CA LEU A 602 -11.22 0.96 14.21
C LEU A 602 -11.90 2.05 13.39
N HIS A 603 -11.64 2.05 12.10
CA HIS A 603 -12.16 3.06 11.18
C HIS A 603 -13.59 2.73 10.71
N MET A 604 -13.86 1.45 10.40
CA MET A 604 -15.16 1.05 9.87
C MET A 604 -15.54 -0.35 10.36
N VAL A 605 -16.82 -0.54 10.67
CA VAL A 605 -17.42 -1.83 11.06
C VAL A 605 -18.58 -2.12 10.13
N VAL A 606 -18.51 -3.24 9.42
CA VAL A 606 -19.51 -3.63 8.42
C VAL A 606 -20.32 -4.82 8.91
N LEU A 607 -21.62 -4.71 8.82
CA LEU A 607 -22.59 -5.79 8.95
C LEU A 607 -23.15 -6.08 7.56
N LYS A 608 -23.03 -7.34 7.10
CA LYS A 608 -23.70 -7.81 5.87
C LYS A 608 -24.90 -8.67 6.24
N THR A 609 -25.96 -8.49 5.50
CA THR A 609 -27.16 -9.34 5.47
C THR A 609 -27.42 -9.77 4.04
N ASP A 610 -28.35 -10.69 3.83
CA ASP A 610 -28.74 -11.06 2.47
C ASP A 610 -29.33 -9.84 1.75
N GLY A 611 -28.69 -9.45 0.64
CA GLY A 611 -29.09 -8.34 -0.22
C GLY A 611 -28.74 -6.93 0.27
N ALA A 612 -27.97 -6.76 1.38
CA ALA A 612 -27.56 -5.42 1.80
C ALA A 612 -26.32 -5.39 2.69
N SER A 613 -25.58 -4.29 2.60
CA SER A 613 -24.40 -3.98 3.43
C SER A 613 -24.63 -2.71 4.24
N TYR A 614 -24.22 -2.74 5.49
CA TYR A 614 -24.37 -1.66 6.45
C TYR A 614 -23.04 -1.39 7.12
N TRP A 615 -22.54 -0.16 7.10
CA TRP A 615 -21.29 0.14 7.80
C TRP A 615 -21.34 1.41 8.61
N VAL A 616 -20.88 1.29 9.84
CA VAL A 616 -20.57 2.41 10.70
C VAL A 616 -19.16 2.86 10.36
N VAL A 617 -19.00 4.11 9.95
CA VAL A 617 -17.69 4.72 9.66
C VAL A 617 -17.37 5.75 10.74
N ASN A 618 -16.14 5.67 11.25
CA ASN A 618 -15.60 6.60 12.25
C ASN A 618 -15.36 7.99 11.66
N SER A 619 -15.06 8.97 12.50
CA SER A 619 -14.65 10.28 12.01
C SER A 619 -13.34 10.21 11.23
N LEU A 620 -13.02 11.25 10.44
CA LEU A 620 -11.76 11.33 9.67
C LEU A 620 -10.52 11.08 10.52
N LEU A 621 -10.56 11.43 11.79
CA LEU A 621 -9.45 11.24 12.74
C LEU A 621 -9.63 10.01 13.64
N ASP A 622 -10.60 9.13 13.36
CA ASP A 622 -10.90 7.93 14.14
C ASP A 622 -11.08 8.23 15.64
N ARG A 623 -11.90 9.24 15.98
CA ARG A 623 -12.09 9.71 17.36
C ARG A 623 -12.98 8.82 18.22
N LEU A 624 -13.90 8.08 17.60
CA LEU A 624 -14.69 7.11 18.35
C LEU A 624 -13.77 5.96 18.77
N SER A 625 -13.81 5.57 20.03
CA SER A 625 -13.04 4.43 20.52
C SER A 625 -13.50 3.12 19.84
N ASN A 626 -12.65 2.12 19.83
CA ASN A 626 -12.98 0.81 19.25
C ASN A 626 -14.21 0.20 19.92
N GLU A 627 -14.34 0.36 21.24
CA GLU A 627 -15.46 -0.10 22.04
C GLU A 627 -16.75 0.60 21.63
N THR A 628 -16.70 1.92 21.41
CA THR A 628 -17.85 2.73 20.97
C THR A 628 -18.27 2.31 19.56
N MET A 629 -17.34 2.18 18.62
CA MET A 629 -17.63 1.71 17.25
C MET A 629 -18.30 0.32 17.24
N ILE A 630 -17.78 -0.62 18.03
CA ILE A 630 -18.35 -1.96 18.15
C ILE A 630 -19.73 -1.90 18.82
N ALA A 631 -19.93 -1.07 19.85
CA ALA A 631 -21.21 -0.91 20.53
C ALA A 631 -22.29 -0.35 19.60
N ILE A 632 -21.97 0.66 18.79
CA ILE A 632 -22.87 1.22 17.78
C ILE A 632 -23.24 0.15 16.74
N ALA A 633 -22.24 -0.52 16.16
CA ALA A 633 -22.48 -1.55 15.14
C ALA A 633 -23.32 -2.74 15.67
N LYS A 634 -23.09 -3.17 16.90
CA LYS A 634 -23.90 -4.19 17.60
C LYS A 634 -25.33 -3.74 17.84
N SER A 635 -25.56 -2.45 17.96
CA SER A 635 -26.86 -1.88 18.25
C SER A 635 -27.78 -1.76 17.04
N LEU A 636 -27.28 -1.98 15.82
CA LEU A 636 -28.08 -1.90 14.60
C LEU A 636 -29.26 -2.87 14.63
N ARG A 637 -30.47 -2.36 14.40
CA ARG A 637 -31.71 -3.12 14.32
C ARG A 637 -32.47 -2.73 13.05
N PRO A 638 -33.15 -3.68 12.40
CA PRO A 638 -34.06 -3.34 11.30
C PRO A 638 -35.14 -2.36 11.76
N LEU A 639 -35.38 -1.33 10.97
CA LEU A 639 -36.46 -0.35 11.24
C LEU A 639 -37.83 -1.00 11.49
N ALA A 640 -38.12 -2.05 10.74
CA ALA A 640 -39.38 -2.80 10.87
C ALA A 640 -39.56 -3.49 12.25
N THR A 641 -38.46 -3.75 12.97
CA THR A 641 -38.54 -4.40 14.31
C THR A 641 -38.68 -3.40 15.46
N LEU A 642 -38.55 -2.12 15.16
CA LEU A 642 -38.79 -1.07 16.15
C LEU A 642 -40.26 -0.70 16.12
N SER A 643 -41.02 -1.19 17.11
CA SER A 643 -42.43 -0.85 17.27
C SER A 643 -42.58 0.68 17.28
N LYS A 644 -43.72 1.15 16.71
CA LYS A 644 -44.19 2.50 16.97
C LYS A 644 -44.33 2.63 18.48
N GLN A 645 -43.36 3.22 19.16
CA GLN A 645 -43.67 3.73 20.49
C GLN A 645 -44.68 4.84 20.29
N ALA A 646 -45.86 4.53 20.72
CA ALA A 646 -47.02 5.40 20.71
C ALA A 646 -46.75 6.68 21.50
#